data_eed7d1e7213efa17d63d27251168816b
#
_entry.id   eed7d1e7213efa17d63d27251168816b
#
_cell.length_a   1.000
_cell.length_b   1.000
_cell.length_c   1.000
_cell.angle_alpha   90.00
_cell.angle_beta   90.00
_cell.angle_gamma   90.00
#
_symmetry.space_group_name_H-M   'P 1'
#
loop_
_entity.id
_entity.type
_entity.pdbx_description
1 polymer ?
#
loop_
_entity_poly.entity_id
_entity_poly.type
_entity_poly.pdbx_seq_one_letter_code
_entity_poly.pdbx_strand_id
1 'polypeptide(L)'
;MSKYKDKDGGIVLSFGGQWVSWAHTIVAYRPRFALVGLFYLLTRKPGTKLPGFIASMGVLRTLTCGGWTYITSTDDHDWHDILMISYIVATLPWTLGCIALSPPNPQAIKYRKYLASAFFGTLVPLIYFFIQHKVHRVAGAYTIYAFFEWALILFDVGFDAVTALDYSTFEVVIRDVKGLSKGDNLSSVPSAVMEKEKEKATGGLYSLRFTWSEALDTAADVYHGFVFWSMLTSLGLVVWYFPLWHMGISGYEAFVLVSISPLLLVGPLRSAVISNQRIIHLLSLSGVAAYLVLDPARRLFTVGFGVAMSTLGWVATLHAESLHEARFESRVLGLLVGLILSSTAKFAWQTNNPIWPIMHEANGGWNLTGLVLGVLAALRFTRKAPLTSGTPDGAQRGSTVLAACGVGGVFFGMHSLLSDTSTMILWVWEGFPIRGPYFSTHGWCTLAAMSAGLFIGICKPSLAGSWPQYAVGTAGAMVLTFFSHWFGYYGGLVIAAYLMAVAVPLLSNASKKSPAVTFGLGFFIYVFLVLFHVWVVAYAFVPGGPLVREHTDWIMYSMMGLIGAGIYDYNASQPRKQQPRRTSASQHKKYFGFATIVVNILFLCAAFMRFPANDYKPYHAKDRVLTAGIWTIHFSLDNDMWSSEYRMRDLIKEMELDVVGLLESDLQRIIMGNRDTTQFLAEDLGMYVDYGPGPNKHTWGAALLSKFPIVESKHHLLPSPVGELAPAIHATLDVYGELVDVFVFHSGQEEDPEDRRLQSEYLAQLMGSTPRPAFLLSYLVTKPLEGNYNTYVSEKSGMHDVDPTDWDRWCEYILFKKLKRVGYARVSRSTITDTELQVAKFVIPNSAAEAQQLDSVSAEERNRRVQESEVPEGWRFPAIFRGQGVRDHRYHVFDEPRYFN
;
A
#
# COMPACT_ATOMS: atom_id res chain seq x y z
N MET A 1 -4.98 4.21 16.42
CA MET A 1 -5.70 3.38 17.41
C MET A 1 -5.50 3.99 18.79
N SER A 2 -6.51 4.54 19.45
CA SER A 2 -6.32 4.96 20.83
C SER A 2 -6.40 3.74 21.72
N LYS A 3 -5.30 3.39 22.38
CA LYS A 3 -5.28 2.36 23.42
C LYS A 3 -5.93 2.96 24.67
N TYR A 4 -7.18 2.65 24.92
CA TYR A 4 -7.76 2.86 26.23
C TYR A 4 -7.47 1.60 27.06
N LYS A 5 -6.66 1.72 28.11
CA LYS A 5 -6.60 0.70 29.16
C LYS A 5 -7.87 0.84 29.98
N ASP A 6 -8.66 -0.19 30.04
CA ASP A 6 -9.72 -0.25 31.02
C ASP A 6 -9.12 -0.30 32.45
N LYS A 7 -9.92 0.01 33.47
CA LYS A 7 -9.46 0.06 34.85
C LYS A 7 -8.84 -1.26 35.38
N ASP A 8 -9.01 -2.34 34.63
CA ASP A 8 -8.55 -3.68 34.97
C ASP A 8 -7.34 -4.16 34.13
N GLY A 9 -6.72 -3.26 33.34
CA GLY A 9 -5.49 -3.53 32.56
C GLY A 9 -5.68 -4.23 31.22
N GLY A 10 -6.91 -4.45 30.78
CA GLY A 10 -7.21 -4.98 29.44
C GLY A 10 -7.02 -3.94 28.34
N ILE A 11 -6.46 -4.34 27.19
CA ILE A 11 -6.36 -3.47 26.01
C ILE A 11 -7.74 -3.41 25.35
N VAL A 12 -8.42 -2.28 25.48
CA VAL A 12 -9.67 -2.03 24.76
C VAL A 12 -9.33 -1.44 23.38
N LEU A 13 -9.52 -2.21 22.35
CA LEU A 13 -9.49 -1.72 20.98
C LEU A 13 -10.82 -0.99 20.69
N SER A 14 -10.87 0.31 20.95
CA SER A 14 -11.99 1.12 20.45
C SER A 14 -11.79 1.36 18.97
N PHE A 15 -12.41 0.55 18.12
CA PHE A 15 -12.67 0.94 16.75
C PHE A 15 -13.61 2.15 16.82
N GLY A 16 -13.15 3.26 16.23
CA GLY A 16 -13.80 4.55 16.37
C GLY A 16 -15.29 4.55 16.10
N GLY A 17 -16.09 4.47 17.16
CA GLY A 17 -17.55 4.52 17.12
C GLY A 17 -18.10 5.74 16.38
N GLN A 18 -17.34 6.83 16.33
CA GLN A 18 -17.70 8.04 15.59
C GLN A 18 -17.79 7.84 14.07
N TRP A 19 -16.96 6.99 13.45
CA TRP A 19 -17.00 6.76 12.01
C TRP A 19 -18.11 5.82 11.58
N VAL A 20 -18.42 4.82 12.39
CA VAL A 20 -19.61 3.98 12.18
C VAL A 20 -20.87 4.83 12.28
N SER A 21 -20.91 5.69 13.28
CA SER A 21 -21.94 6.69 13.46
C SER A 21 -22.06 7.61 12.24
N TRP A 22 -20.98 8.09 11.68
CA TRP A 22 -20.96 8.97 10.51
C TRP A 22 -21.36 8.26 9.22
N ALA A 23 -20.80 7.09 8.94
CA ALA A 23 -21.18 6.28 7.79
C ALA A 23 -22.64 5.83 7.89
N HIS A 24 -23.08 5.43 9.06
CA HIS A 24 -24.47 5.07 9.33
C HIS A 24 -25.41 6.28 9.19
N THR A 25 -24.96 7.47 9.57
CA THR A 25 -25.72 8.72 9.44
C THR A 25 -25.87 9.15 7.99
N ILE A 26 -24.80 9.17 7.20
CA ILE A 26 -24.84 9.66 5.81
C ILE A 26 -25.46 8.64 4.88
N VAL A 27 -25.10 7.37 5.01
CA VAL A 27 -25.53 6.31 4.08
C VAL A 27 -26.86 5.68 4.46
N ALA A 28 -27.16 5.57 5.75
CA ALA A 28 -28.32 4.84 6.20
C ALA A 28 -29.47 5.73 6.70
N TYR A 29 -29.21 6.82 7.39
CA TYR A 29 -30.24 7.61 8.04
C TYR A 29 -31.13 8.40 7.06
N ARG A 30 -30.55 9.24 6.22
CA ARG A 30 -31.32 10.05 5.26
C ARG A 30 -32.04 9.24 4.19
N PRO A 31 -31.41 8.23 3.55
CA PRO A 31 -32.12 7.38 2.62
C PRO A 31 -33.25 6.56 3.24
N ARG A 32 -33.16 6.17 4.51
CA ARG A 32 -34.17 5.35 5.18
C ARG A 32 -35.55 5.98 5.20
N PHE A 33 -35.70 7.27 5.43
CA PHE A 33 -36.99 7.95 5.37
C PHE A 33 -37.57 7.86 3.96
N ALA A 34 -36.77 8.06 2.93
CA ALA A 34 -37.20 7.91 1.55
C ALA A 34 -37.63 6.47 1.25
N LEU A 35 -36.85 5.49 1.69
CA LEU A 35 -37.14 4.07 1.51
C LEU A 35 -38.44 3.65 2.21
N VAL A 36 -38.66 4.11 3.46
CA VAL A 36 -39.91 3.87 4.20
C VAL A 36 -41.12 4.47 3.46
N GLY A 37 -41.00 5.71 3.00
CA GLY A 37 -42.03 6.40 2.24
C GLY A 37 -42.35 5.69 0.91
N LEU A 38 -41.32 5.32 0.16
CA LEU A 38 -41.46 4.59 -1.10
C LEU A 38 -42.05 3.19 -0.87
N PHE A 39 -41.59 2.45 0.13
CA PHE A 39 -42.15 1.15 0.48
C PHE A 39 -43.63 1.24 0.86
N TYR A 40 -44.04 2.28 1.62
CA TYR A 40 -45.42 2.55 1.91
C TYR A 40 -46.23 2.80 0.65
N LEU A 41 -45.74 3.64 -0.27
CA LEU A 41 -46.42 3.90 -1.55
C LEU A 41 -46.63 2.64 -2.39
N LEU A 42 -45.65 1.72 -2.35
CA LEU A 42 -45.69 0.44 -3.09
C LEU A 42 -46.71 -0.55 -2.48
N THR A 43 -46.83 -0.55 -1.16
CA THR A 43 -47.58 -1.58 -0.44
C THR A 43 -48.98 -1.15 -0.03
N ARG A 44 -49.31 0.16 -0.11
CA ARG A 44 -50.62 0.69 0.30
C ARG A 44 -51.73 0.10 -0.56
N LYS A 45 -52.79 -0.38 0.11
CA LYS A 45 -54.01 -0.84 -0.54
C LYS A 45 -55.20 -0.14 0.14
N PRO A 46 -56.23 0.30 -0.62
CA PRO A 46 -57.43 0.88 -0.04
C PRO A 46 -58.05 -0.08 0.98
N GLY A 47 -58.44 0.45 2.15
CA GLY A 47 -59.07 -0.31 3.23
C GLY A 47 -58.17 -1.11 4.16
N THR A 48 -56.85 -1.14 3.95
CA THR A 48 -55.90 -1.84 4.83
C THR A 48 -55.08 -0.87 5.68
N LYS A 49 -55.04 -1.10 7.01
CA LYS A 49 -54.25 -0.27 7.97
C LYS A 49 -52.82 -0.77 8.14
N LEU A 50 -52.52 -2.01 7.79
CA LEU A 50 -51.23 -2.66 8.00
C LEU A 50 -50.05 -1.93 7.33
N PRO A 51 -50.10 -1.50 6.07
CA PRO A 51 -48.98 -0.76 5.45
C PRO A 51 -48.65 0.54 6.17
N GLY A 52 -49.69 1.25 6.67
CA GLY A 52 -49.51 2.46 7.46
C GLY A 52 -48.80 2.19 8.81
N PHE A 53 -49.21 1.12 9.50
CA PHE A 53 -48.59 0.70 10.74
C PHE A 53 -47.09 0.33 10.52
N ILE A 54 -46.78 -0.46 9.48
CA ILE A 54 -45.39 -0.84 9.18
C ILE A 54 -44.57 0.40 8.80
N ALA A 55 -45.12 1.33 8.03
CA ALA A 55 -44.45 2.60 7.72
C ALA A 55 -44.14 3.42 8.99
N SER A 56 -45.10 3.47 9.93
CA SER A 56 -44.91 4.15 11.23
C SER A 56 -43.79 3.50 12.05
N MET A 57 -43.70 2.16 12.02
CA MET A 57 -42.57 1.43 12.66
C MET A 57 -41.24 1.72 11.97
N GLY A 58 -41.24 1.82 10.65
CA GLY A 58 -40.06 2.23 9.88
C GLY A 58 -39.56 3.65 10.20
N VAL A 59 -40.50 4.58 10.38
CA VAL A 59 -40.20 5.96 10.83
C VAL A 59 -39.63 5.96 12.25
N LEU A 60 -40.30 5.27 13.18
CA LEU A 60 -39.84 5.17 14.58
C LEU A 60 -38.43 4.57 14.66
N ARG A 61 -38.24 3.45 13.95
CA ARG A 61 -36.92 2.80 13.83
C ARG A 61 -35.84 3.74 13.29
N THR A 62 -36.16 4.55 12.28
CA THR A 62 -35.24 5.51 11.70
C THR A 62 -34.90 6.63 12.68
N LEU A 63 -35.88 7.13 13.44
CA LEU A 63 -35.67 8.16 14.47
C LEU A 63 -34.83 7.65 15.62
N THR A 64 -35.10 6.45 16.14
CA THR A 64 -34.32 5.84 17.23
C THR A 64 -32.92 5.47 16.76
N CYS A 65 -32.78 5.05 15.52
CA CYS A 65 -31.48 4.86 14.89
C CYS A 65 -30.65 6.15 14.91
N GLY A 66 -31.22 7.26 14.47
CA GLY A 66 -30.58 8.57 14.54
C GLY A 66 -30.23 8.95 15.97
N GLY A 67 -31.13 8.70 16.90
CA GLY A 67 -30.93 9.04 18.29
C GLY A 67 -29.71 8.38 18.92
N TRP A 68 -29.62 7.07 18.89
CA TRP A 68 -28.47 6.35 19.48
C TRP A 68 -27.16 6.53 18.69
N THR A 69 -27.26 6.93 17.43
CA THR A 69 -26.09 7.23 16.59
C THR A 69 -25.50 8.60 16.93
N TYR A 70 -26.35 9.59 17.26
CA TYR A 70 -25.90 10.94 17.61
C TYR A 70 -25.58 11.12 19.09
N ILE A 71 -26.27 10.39 19.96
CA ILE A 71 -25.96 10.35 21.40
C ILE A 71 -25.07 9.13 21.62
N THR A 72 -23.78 9.36 21.74
CA THR A 72 -22.83 8.25 21.97
C THR A 72 -22.87 7.79 23.42
N SER A 73 -22.43 6.57 23.70
CA SER A 73 -22.34 6.03 25.07
C SER A 73 -21.37 6.80 25.96
N THR A 74 -20.56 7.68 25.39
CA THR A 74 -19.66 8.60 26.11
C THR A 74 -20.34 9.95 26.41
N ASP A 75 -21.36 10.34 25.64
CA ASP A 75 -22.10 11.58 25.87
C ASP A 75 -23.18 11.37 26.93
N ASP A 76 -24.04 10.37 26.75
CA ASP A 76 -25.10 9.98 27.67
C ASP A 76 -25.41 8.49 27.50
N HIS A 77 -24.92 7.68 28.44
CA HIS A 77 -25.01 6.23 28.36
C HIS A 77 -26.46 5.70 28.43
N ASP A 78 -27.28 6.32 29.26
CA ASP A 78 -28.67 5.87 29.49
C ASP A 78 -29.54 6.15 28.25
N TRP A 79 -29.47 7.35 27.71
CA TRP A 79 -30.19 7.68 26.48
C TRP A 79 -29.70 6.90 25.28
N HIS A 80 -28.39 6.66 25.16
CA HIS A 80 -27.83 5.80 24.11
C HIS A 80 -28.44 4.39 24.14
N ASP A 81 -28.46 3.76 25.33
CA ASP A 81 -28.96 2.40 25.52
C ASP A 81 -30.48 2.33 25.28
N ILE A 82 -31.26 3.30 25.80
CA ILE A 82 -32.72 3.36 25.58
C ILE A 82 -33.06 3.46 24.09
N LEU A 83 -32.36 4.33 23.36
CA LEU A 83 -32.60 4.54 21.93
C LEU A 83 -32.15 3.33 21.10
N MET A 84 -31.04 2.70 21.46
CA MET A 84 -30.55 1.48 20.82
C MET A 84 -31.51 0.30 21.03
N ILE A 85 -31.98 0.08 22.23
CA ILE A 85 -32.97 -0.96 22.53
C ILE A 85 -34.28 -0.67 21.78
N SER A 86 -34.75 0.56 21.78
CA SER A 86 -35.96 0.98 21.07
C SER A 86 -35.84 0.76 19.57
N TYR A 87 -34.67 0.99 19.00
CA TYR A 87 -34.35 0.69 17.61
C TYR A 87 -34.44 -0.81 17.29
N ILE A 88 -33.84 -1.66 18.12
CA ILE A 88 -33.90 -3.13 17.96
C ILE A 88 -35.33 -3.64 18.05
N VAL A 89 -36.11 -3.14 19.02
CA VAL A 89 -37.53 -3.49 19.19
C VAL A 89 -38.35 -3.05 17.99
N ALA A 90 -38.18 -1.83 17.45
CA ALA A 90 -38.86 -1.34 16.28
C ALA A 90 -38.46 -2.04 14.98
N THR A 91 -37.25 -2.60 14.93
CA THR A 91 -36.74 -3.35 13.78
C THR A 91 -37.51 -4.66 13.57
N LEU A 92 -38.01 -5.32 14.61
CA LEU A 92 -38.75 -6.57 14.50
C LEU A 92 -40.07 -6.41 13.71
N PRO A 93 -41.02 -5.53 14.11
CA PRO A 93 -42.23 -5.33 13.32
C PRO A 93 -41.97 -4.77 11.92
N TRP A 94 -40.92 -3.94 11.76
CA TRP A 94 -40.48 -3.43 10.45
C TRP A 94 -40.07 -4.57 9.52
N THR A 95 -39.16 -5.43 9.94
CA THR A 95 -38.63 -6.52 9.10
C THR A 95 -39.71 -7.57 8.78
N LEU A 96 -40.47 -7.99 9.76
CA LEU A 96 -41.58 -8.93 9.55
C LEU A 96 -42.67 -8.34 8.63
N GLY A 97 -43.01 -7.07 8.84
CA GLY A 97 -43.97 -6.36 8.01
C GLY A 97 -43.48 -6.17 6.56
N CYS A 98 -42.22 -5.82 6.38
CA CYS A 98 -41.64 -5.73 5.04
C CYS A 98 -41.61 -7.08 4.31
N ILE A 99 -41.35 -8.18 5.00
CA ILE A 99 -41.42 -9.53 4.39
C ILE A 99 -42.84 -9.89 4.02
N ALA A 100 -43.80 -9.61 4.91
CA ALA A 100 -45.24 -9.93 4.70
C ALA A 100 -45.90 -9.10 3.58
N LEU A 101 -45.47 -7.84 3.47
CA LEU A 101 -46.03 -6.88 2.47
C LEU A 101 -45.14 -6.81 1.20
N SER A 102 -44.12 -7.59 1.08
CA SER A 102 -43.19 -7.57 -0.07
C SER A 102 -43.93 -7.67 -1.39
N PRO A 103 -43.62 -6.84 -2.38
CA PRO A 103 -44.03 -7.06 -3.77
C PRO A 103 -43.65 -8.47 -4.23
N PRO A 104 -44.33 -9.02 -5.26
CA PRO A 104 -44.10 -10.41 -5.71
C PRO A 104 -42.76 -10.57 -6.45
N ASN A 105 -41.64 -10.31 -5.75
CA ASN A 105 -40.32 -10.50 -6.21
C ASN A 105 -39.66 -11.64 -5.37
N PRO A 106 -39.50 -12.86 -5.91
CA PRO A 106 -38.97 -14.00 -5.16
C PRO A 106 -37.58 -13.78 -4.64
N GLN A 107 -36.74 -13.03 -5.37
CA GLN A 107 -35.35 -12.75 -4.95
C GLN A 107 -35.30 -11.76 -3.77
N ALA A 108 -36.08 -10.69 -3.82
CA ALA A 108 -36.21 -9.74 -2.74
C ALA A 108 -36.72 -10.39 -1.45
N ILE A 109 -37.77 -11.22 -1.55
CA ILE A 109 -38.31 -11.96 -0.41
C ILE A 109 -37.30 -12.91 0.20
N LYS A 110 -36.52 -13.60 -0.64
CA LYS A 110 -35.49 -14.53 -0.21
C LYS A 110 -34.37 -13.79 0.57
N TYR A 111 -33.86 -12.70 0.01
CA TYR A 111 -32.81 -11.91 0.66
C TYR A 111 -33.30 -11.23 1.95
N ARG A 112 -34.50 -10.71 1.98
CA ARG A 112 -35.12 -10.18 3.22
C ARG A 112 -35.18 -11.23 4.32
N LYS A 113 -35.62 -12.44 4.01
CA LYS A 113 -35.64 -13.55 4.97
C LYS A 113 -34.25 -13.89 5.49
N TYR A 114 -33.25 -13.99 4.62
CA TYR A 114 -31.88 -14.29 5.05
C TYR A 114 -31.29 -13.19 5.93
N LEU A 115 -31.41 -11.94 5.52
CA LEU A 115 -30.82 -10.82 6.25
C LEU A 115 -31.55 -10.57 7.58
N ALA A 116 -32.85 -10.73 7.63
CA ALA A 116 -33.60 -10.68 8.90
C ALA A 116 -33.19 -11.83 9.83
N SER A 117 -33.08 -13.06 9.32
CA SER A 117 -32.62 -14.20 10.13
C SER A 117 -31.19 -14.00 10.63
N ALA A 118 -30.30 -13.46 9.80
CA ALA A 118 -28.92 -13.15 10.21
C ALA A 118 -28.90 -12.04 11.27
N PHE A 119 -29.69 -10.97 11.10
CA PHE A 119 -29.79 -9.88 12.07
C PHE A 119 -30.24 -10.40 13.45
N PHE A 120 -31.38 -11.09 13.53
CA PHE A 120 -31.88 -11.61 14.81
C PHE A 120 -31.04 -12.74 15.36
N GLY A 121 -30.42 -13.57 14.50
CA GLY A 121 -29.48 -14.62 14.92
C GLY A 121 -28.21 -14.04 15.57
N THR A 122 -27.76 -12.88 15.08
CA THR A 122 -26.57 -12.19 15.62
C THR A 122 -26.83 -11.59 17.01
N LEU A 123 -28.08 -11.30 17.38
CA LEU A 123 -28.41 -10.80 18.71
C LEU A 123 -28.05 -11.80 19.84
N VAL A 124 -28.10 -13.09 19.57
CA VAL A 124 -27.81 -14.11 20.61
C VAL A 124 -26.34 -14.05 21.06
N PRO A 125 -25.34 -14.19 20.17
CA PRO A 125 -23.94 -14.04 20.60
C PRO A 125 -23.62 -12.60 21.03
N LEU A 126 -24.26 -11.59 20.47
CA LEU A 126 -24.05 -10.20 20.88
C LEU A 126 -24.43 -10.02 22.35
N ILE A 127 -25.63 -10.45 22.76
CA ILE A 127 -26.08 -10.36 24.16
C ILE A 127 -25.18 -11.19 25.08
N TYR A 128 -24.76 -12.39 24.66
CA TYR A 128 -23.86 -13.21 25.43
C TYR A 128 -22.53 -12.50 25.71
N PHE A 129 -21.85 -11.98 24.71
CA PHE A 129 -20.59 -11.28 24.87
C PHE A 129 -20.73 -9.92 25.56
N PHE A 130 -21.86 -9.25 25.40
CA PHE A 130 -22.20 -8.05 26.19
C PHE A 130 -22.24 -8.38 27.68
N ILE A 131 -22.90 -9.47 28.10
CA ILE A 131 -22.93 -9.93 29.49
C ILE A 131 -21.53 -10.32 29.98
N GLN A 132 -20.76 -11.04 29.14
CA GLN A 132 -19.37 -11.39 29.49
C GLN A 132 -18.51 -10.14 29.72
N HIS A 133 -18.70 -9.10 28.92
CA HIS A 133 -17.98 -7.85 29.08
C HIS A 133 -18.46 -7.03 30.29
N LYS A 134 -19.77 -6.74 30.40
CA LYS A 134 -20.32 -5.82 31.40
C LYS A 134 -20.42 -6.44 32.80
N VAL A 135 -20.83 -7.72 32.90
CA VAL A 135 -21.09 -8.39 34.19
C VAL A 135 -19.86 -9.17 34.62
N HIS A 136 -19.32 -10.03 33.76
CA HIS A 136 -18.21 -10.91 34.11
C HIS A 136 -16.83 -10.31 33.86
N ARG A 137 -16.73 -9.18 33.20
CA ARG A 137 -15.48 -8.43 32.92
C ARG A 137 -14.39 -9.29 32.25
N VAL A 138 -14.79 -10.21 31.38
CA VAL A 138 -13.86 -11.12 30.67
C VAL A 138 -13.04 -10.33 29.67
N ALA A 139 -11.72 -10.42 29.76
CA ALA A 139 -10.80 -9.77 28.83
C ALA A 139 -11.05 -10.22 27.38
N GLY A 140 -11.10 -9.29 26.45
CA GLY A 140 -11.39 -9.54 25.03
C GLY A 140 -12.87 -9.73 24.67
N ALA A 141 -13.79 -9.90 25.64
CA ALA A 141 -15.21 -10.07 25.36
C ALA A 141 -15.82 -8.87 24.65
N TYR A 142 -15.35 -7.65 24.95
CA TYR A 142 -15.77 -6.43 24.26
C TYR A 142 -15.42 -6.44 22.78
N THR A 143 -14.23 -6.88 22.43
CA THR A 143 -13.80 -6.97 21.02
C THR A 143 -14.71 -7.91 20.22
N ILE A 144 -15.06 -9.08 20.81
CA ILE A 144 -15.96 -10.03 20.17
C ILE A 144 -17.37 -9.45 20.05
N TYR A 145 -17.85 -8.81 21.12
CA TYR A 145 -19.13 -8.07 21.12
C TYR A 145 -19.20 -7.05 19.97
N ALA A 146 -18.15 -6.24 19.81
CA ALA A 146 -18.09 -5.22 18.76
C ALA A 146 -18.19 -5.81 17.34
N PHE A 147 -17.60 -6.98 17.06
CA PHE A 147 -17.77 -7.65 15.77
C PHE A 147 -19.22 -8.05 15.49
N PHE A 148 -19.95 -8.53 16.51
CA PHE A 148 -21.36 -8.86 16.35
C PHE A 148 -22.23 -7.61 16.19
N GLU A 149 -21.89 -6.53 16.88
CA GLU A 149 -22.55 -5.25 16.71
C GLU A 149 -22.40 -4.71 15.27
N TRP A 150 -21.21 -4.79 14.69
CA TRP A 150 -20.95 -4.42 13.30
C TRP A 150 -21.68 -5.32 12.31
N ALA A 151 -21.70 -6.64 12.56
CA ALA A 151 -22.43 -7.57 11.72
C ALA A 151 -23.94 -7.24 11.72
N LEU A 152 -24.49 -6.88 12.87
CA LEU A 152 -25.87 -6.48 13.03
C LEU A 152 -26.22 -5.25 12.17
N ILE A 153 -25.34 -4.23 12.17
CA ILE A 153 -25.51 -3.03 11.34
C ILE A 153 -25.46 -3.38 9.85
N LEU A 154 -24.52 -4.23 9.43
CA LEU A 154 -24.40 -4.65 8.03
C LEU A 154 -25.63 -5.42 7.55
N PHE A 155 -26.17 -6.32 8.36
CA PHE A 155 -27.38 -7.07 8.01
C PHE A 155 -28.61 -6.17 7.94
N ASP A 156 -28.67 -5.17 8.80
CA ASP A 156 -29.76 -4.20 8.83
C ASP A 156 -29.75 -3.28 7.59
N VAL A 157 -28.60 -2.71 7.28
CA VAL A 157 -28.42 -1.89 6.06
C VAL A 157 -28.66 -2.74 4.81
N GLY A 158 -28.17 -3.97 4.79
CA GLY A 158 -28.40 -4.93 3.72
C GLY A 158 -29.91 -5.23 3.54
N PHE A 159 -30.66 -5.39 4.63
CA PHE A 159 -32.11 -5.61 4.59
C PHE A 159 -32.84 -4.44 3.93
N ASP A 160 -32.50 -3.22 4.31
CA ASP A 160 -33.09 -2.02 3.70
C ASP A 160 -32.69 -1.89 2.23
N ALA A 161 -31.46 -2.22 1.86
CA ALA A 161 -30.95 -2.18 0.49
C ALA A 161 -31.66 -3.17 -0.46
N VAL A 162 -32.20 -4.29 0.05
CA VAL A 162 -33.01 -5.22 -0.76
C VAL A 162 -34.21 -4.53 -1.40
N THR A 163 -34.71 -3.46 -0.80
CA THR A 163 -35.83 -2.68 -1.35
C THR A 163 -35.50 -2.11 -2.74
N ALA A 164 -34.22 -1.91 -3.07
CA ALA A 164 -33.81 -1.52 -4.42
C ALA A 164 -34.19 -2.54 -5.50
N LEU A 165 -34.29 -3.82 -5.17
CA LEU A 165 -34.73 -4.87 -6.10
C LEU A 165 -36.23 -4.76 -6.44
N ASP A 166 -37.06 -4.20 -5.57
CA ASP A 166 -38.45 -3.98 -5.81
C ASP A 166 -38.70 -2.80 -6.76
N TYR A 167 -37.69 -1.89 -6.87
CA TYR A 167 -37.78 -0.71 -7.74
C TYR A 167 -37.34 -0.97 -9.18
N SER A 168 -36.78 -2.14 -9.47
CA SER A 168 -36.32 -2.49 -10.83
C SER A 168 -37.43 -2.45 -11.89
N THR A 169 -38.69 -2.48 -11.47
CA THR A 169 -39.89 -2.44 -12.33
C THR A 169 -40.60 -1.10 -12.33
N PHE A 170 -40.04 -0.08 -11.68
CA PHE A 170 -40.65 1.24 -11.55
C PHE A 170 -39.94 2.28 -12.39
N GLU A 171 -40.74 3.11 -13.05
CA GLU A 171 -40.29 4.32 -13.74
C GLU A 171 -40.86 5.53 -13.01
N VAL A 172 -40.00 6.47 -12.61
CA VAL A 172 -40.43 7.76 -12.05
C VAL A 172 -40.52 8.75 -13.18
N VAL A 173 -41.76 9.08 -13.60
CA VAL A 173 -42.02 10.08 -14.64
C VAL A 173 -42.38 11.40 -13.97
N ILE A 174 -41.50 12.40 -14.14
CA ILE A 174 -41.79 13.78 -13.76
C ILE A 174 -42.38 14.46 -14.97
N ARG A 175 -43.68 14.74 -14.95
CA ARG A 175 -44.39 15.40 -16.02
C ARG A 175 -44.67 16.85 -15.67
N ASP A 176 -44.23 17.77 -16.56
CA ASP A 176 -44.60 19.18 -16.46
C ASP A 176 -46.09 19.34 -16.83
N VAL A 177 -46.95 19.46 -15.80
CA VAL A 177 -48.40 19.57 -16.00
C VAL A 177 -48.81 20.96 -16.43
N LYS A 178 -47.96 21.97 -16.30
CA LYS A 178 -48.25 23.40 -16.62
C LYS A 178 -47.61 23.87 -17.91
N GLY A 179 -46.82 23.00 -18.61
CA GLY A 179 -46.24 23.32 -19.92
C GLY A 179 -45.20 24.47 -19.90
N LEU A 180 -44.52 24.65 -18.78
CA LEU A 180 -43.52 25.73 -18.61
C LEU A 180 -42.18 25.44 -19.29
N SER A 181 -41.88 24.18 -19.64
CA SER A 181 -40.76 23.80 -20.46
C SER A 181 -41.18 23.81 -21.95
N LYS A 182 -40.51 24.61 -22.79
CA LYS A 182 -40.70 24.55 -24.26
C LYS A 182 -40.24 23.18 -24.74
N GLY A 183 -41.22 22.29 -25.01
CA GLY A 183 -40.93 20.98 -25.57
C GLY A 183 -40.66 21.08 -27.06
N ASP A 184 -39.46 20.65 -27.45
CA ASP A 184 -39.25 20.27 -28.84
C ASP A 184 -39.93 18.94 -29.12
N ASN A 185 -40.70 18.94 -30.20
CA ASN A 185 -41.48 17.80 -30.67
C ASN A 185 -40.56 16.57 -30.92
N LEU A 186 -40.75 15.50 -30.14
CA LEU A 186 -40.28 14.18 -30.52
C LEU A 186 -41.17 13.62 -31.59
N SER A 187 -40.95 13.95 -32.84
CA SER A 187 -41.49 13.25 -33.99
C SER A 187 -40.33 12.46 -34.66
N SER A 188 -40.51 11.12 -34.60
CA SER A 188 -39.99 10.13 -35.53
C SER A 188 -38.71 10.47 -36.33
N VAL A 189 -37.56 9.88 -35.93
CA VAL A 189 -36.39 9.79 -36.83
C VAL A 189 -36.62 8.62 -37.78
N PRO A 190 -36.56 8.85 -39.10
CA PRO A 190 -36.68 7.79 -40.12
C PRO A 190 -35.41 6.95 -40.21
N SER A 191 -35.59 5.63 -40.35
CA SER A 191 -34.56 4.61 -40.56
C SER A 191 -33.88 4.71 -41.94
N ALA A 192 -33.15 5.76 -42.22
CA ALA A 192 -32.49 5.94 -43.53
C ALA A 192 -31.04 6.46 -43.46
N VAL A 193 -30.25 6.16 -42.43
CA VAL A 193 -28.82 6.49 -42.36
C VAL A 193 -27.92 5.27 -42.12
N MET A 194 -28.40 4.06 -42.31
CA MET A 194 -27.59 2.82 -42.16
C MET A 194 -27.07 2.25 -43.49
N GLU A 195 -26.95 3.01 -44.52
CA GLU A 195 -26.56 2.44 -45.85
C GLU A 195 -25.52 3.18 -46.67
N LYS A 196 -24.57 3.89 -46.04
CA LYS A 196 -23.47 4.56 -46.81
C LYS A 196 -22.07 4.43 -46.21
N GLU A 197 -21.74 3.37 -45.49
CA GLU A 197 -20.33 3.05 -45.15
C GLU A 197 -19.92 1.64 -45.57
N LYS A 198 -20.43 1.13 -46.67
CA LYS A 198 -20.04 -0.15 -47.26
C LYS A 198 -19.40 0.01 -48.66
N GLU A 199 -18.49 0.94 -48.81
CA GLU A 199 -17.62 0.96 -49.99
C GLU A 199 -16.34 1.74 -49.71
N LYS A 200 -15.31 1.02 -49.37
CA LYS A 200 -13.91 1.17 -49.83
C LYS A 200 -12.98 0.27 -49.05
N ALA A 201 -13.15 -1.01 -49.25
CA ALA A 201 -12.10 -2.00 -48.95
C ALA A 201 -11.52 -2.47 -50.28
N THR A 202 -10.74 -1.67 -50.95
CA THR A 202 -9.82 -2.13 -52.00
C THR A 202 -8.41 -2.18 -51.41
N GLY A 203 -7.83 -3.35 -51.50
CA GLY A 203 -6.52 -3.65 -51.00
C GLY A 203 -5.41 -2.77 -51.59
N GLY A 204 -4.55 -2.34 -50.70
CA GLY A 204 -3.29 -1.68 -51.05
C GLY A 204 -2.35 -1.84 -49.83
N LEU A 205 -1.16 -2.28 -50.11
CA LEU A 205 0.01 -2.45 -49.27
C LEU A 205 0.03 -1.42 -48.10
N TYR A 206 0.28 -1.90 -46.89
CA TYR A 206 0.37 -1.16 -45.64
C TYR A 206 1.01 0.24 -45.73
N SER A 207 0.24 1.27 -45.91
CA SER A 207 0.71 2.63 -45.67
C SER A 207 0.55 2.89 -44.16
N LEU A 208 1.65 2.90 -43.43
CA LEU A 208 1.76 3.40 -42.06
C LEU A 208 1.50 4.91 -42.08
N ARG A 209 0.27 5.34 -42.25
CA ARG A 209 -0.08 6.75 -42.02
C ARG A 209 -0.15 6.95 -40.53
N PHE A 210 0.92 7.46 -39.97
CA PHE A 210 0.98 7.97 -38.61
C PHE A 210 0.13 9.25 -38.55
N THR A 211 -0.93 9.23 -37.77
CA THR A 211 -1.72 10.44 -37.53
C THR A 211 -1.37 10.99 -36.16
N TRP A 212 -0.90 12.23 -36.10
CA TRP A 212 -0.57 12.89 -34.83
C TRP A 212 -1.72 12.89 -33.83
N SER A 213 -2.96 12.98 -34.34
CA SER A 213 -4.13 12.92 -33.47
C SER A 213 -4.26 11.59 -32.72
N GLU A 214 -4.06 10.46 -33.41
CA GLU A 214 -4.14 9.14 -32.76
C GLU A 214 -2.97 8.89 -31.82
N ALA A 215 -1.78 9.37 -32.17
CA ALA A 215 -0.62 9.30 -31.30
C ALA A 215 -0.84 10.06 -29.98
N LEU A 216 -1.39 11.27 -30.07
CA LEU A 216 -1.73 12.08 -28.91
C LEU A 216 -2.89 11.48 -28.09
N ASP A 217 -3.88 10.83 -28.75
CA ASP A 217 -4.94 10.09 -28.05
C ASP A 217 -4.34 8.91 -27.24
N THR A 218 -3.41 8.17 -27.85
CA THR A 218 -2.69 7.08 -27.18
C THR A 218 -1.84 7.58 -26.02
N ALA A 219 -1.10 8.67 -26.24
CA ALA A 219 -0.30 9.27 -25.17
C ALA A 219 -1.17 9.75 -23.99
N ALA A 220 -2.36 10.29 -24.27
CA ALA A 220 -3.31 10.69 -23.23
C ALA A 220 -3.85 9.47 -22.46
N ASP A 221 -4.17 8.37 -23.15
CA ASP A 221 -4.62 7.13 -22.51
C ASP A 221 -3.53 6.56 -21.59
N VAL A 222 -2.28 6.52 -22.06
CA VAL A 222 -1.12 6.03 -21.28
C VAL A 222 -0.84 6.94 -20.09
N TYR A 223 -0.85 8.25 -20.30
CA TYR A 223 -0.59 9.19 -19.22
C TYR A 223 -1.68 9.17 -18.16
N HIS A 224 -2.92 8.99 -18.55
CA HIS A 224 -4.03 8.85 -17.60
C HIS A 224 -3.95 7.53 -16.80
N GLY A 225 -3.49 6.45 -17.45
CA GLY A 225 -3.13 5.20 -16.75
C GLY A 225 -1.95 5.39 -15.81
N PHE A 226 -0.91 6.14 -16.21
CA PHE A 226 0.20 6.50 -15.35
C PHE A 226 -0.26 7.27 -14.09
N VAL A 227 -1.14 8.26 -14.24
CA VAL A 227 -1.70 9.00 -13.10
C VAL A 227 -2.50 8.07 -12.17
N PHE A 228 -3.32 7.16 -12.74
CA PHE A 228 -4.06 6.20 -11.94
C PHE A 228 -3.13 5.35 -11.05
N TRP A 229 -2.12 4.73 -11.66
CA TRP A 229 -1.18 3.87 -10.92
C TRP A 229 -0.32 4.66 -9.95
N SER A 230 0.13 5.85 -10.35
CA SER A 230 0.91 6.73 -9.46
C SER A 230 0.12 7.11 -8.21
N MET A 231 -1.16 7.46 -8.35
CA MET A 231 -2.00 7.82 -7.20
C MET A 231 -2.39 6.60 -6.37
N LEU A 232 -2.71 5.47 -7.00
CA LEU A 232 -3.04 4.24 -6.30
C LEU A 232 -1.86 3.74 -5.45
N THR A 233 -0.65 3.77 -5.99
CA THR A 233 0.56 3.34 -5.28
C THR A 233 0.99 4.31 -4.20
N SER A 234 0.67 5.60 -4.31
CA SER A 234 0.95 6.60 -3.27
C SER A 234 -0.01 6.53 -2.09
N LEU A 235 -1.20 5.94 -2.29
CA LEU A 235 -2.26 5.96 -1.27
C LEU A 235 -1.80 5.25 0.00
N GLY A 236 -1.20 4.06 -0.11
CA GLY A 236 -0.66 3.33 1.03
C GLY A 236 0.32 4.16 1.83
N LEU A 237 1.24 4.80 1.14
CA LEU A 237 2.31 5.61 1.71
C LEU A 237 1.81 6.86 2.45
N VAL A 238 0.81 7.55 1.92
CA VAL A 238 0.23 8.74 2.56
C VAL A 238 -0.71 8.36 3.70
N VAL A 239 -1.34 7.18 3.60
CA VAL A 239 -2.32 6.66 4.57
C VAL A 239 -1.66 6.04 5.78
N TRP A 240 -0.50 5.39 5.57
CA TRP A 240 0.06 4.52 6.58
C TRP A 240 0.96 5.28 7.56
N TYR A 241 1.01 4.86 8.74
CA TYR A 241 1.88 5.08 9.86
C TYR A 241 1.63 6.35 10.70
N PHE A 242 1.94 7.57 10.29
CA PHE A 242 1.98 8.71 11.21
C PHE A 242 0.71 9.59 11.24
N PRO A 243 0.14 10.01 10.10
CA PRO A 243 -1.07 10.83 10.12
C PRO A 243 -2.26 10.13 10.77
N LEU A 244 -2.32 8.81 10.63
CA LEU A 244 -3.40 7.99 11.15
C LEU A 244 -3.36 7.84 12.67
N TRP A 245 -2.16 7.74 13.23
CA TRP A 245 -1.98 7.72 14.66
C TRP A 245 -2.40 9.04 15.32
N HIS A 246 -1.99 10.15 14.73
CA HIS A 246 -2.39 11.48 15.18
C HIS A 246 -3.88 11.77 15.01
N MET A 247 -4.51 11.20 14.01
CA MET A 247 -5.93 11.42 13.71
C MET A 247 -6.85 10.39 14.37
N GLY A 248 -6.33 9.34 14.97
CA GLY A 248 -7.12 8.22 15.46
C GLY A 248 -7.86 7.44 14.35
N ILE A 249 -7.43 7.57 13.11
CA ILE A 249 -7.99 6.91 11.92
C ILE A 249 -7.07 5.75 11.57
N SER A 250 -7.63 4.58 11.26
CA SER A 250 -6.86 3.47 10.73
C SER A 250 -6.67 3.60 9.22
N GLY A 251 -5.51 3.18 8.69
CA GLY A 251 -5.20 3.20 7.26
C GLY A 251 -6.18 2.41 6.37
N TYR A 252 -6.94 1.54 6.98
CA TYR A 252 -7.94 0.71 6.31
C TYR A 252 -9.07 1.51 5.69
N GLU A 253 -9.45 2.65 6.28
CA GLU A 253 -10.57 3.47 5.83
C GLU A 253 -10.31 4.11 4.47
N ALA A 254 -9.09 4.53 4.19
CA ALA A 254 -8.73 5.08 2.89
C ALA A 254 -8.74 3.98 1.80
N PHE A 255 -8.30 2.78 2.12
CA PHE A 255 -8.44 1.65 1.21
C PHE A 255 -9.90 1.26 0.98
N VAL A 256 -10.73 1.31 2.02
CA VAL A 256 -12.18 1.11 1.89
C VAL A 256 -12.79 2.16 0.96
N LEU A 257 -12.39 3.43 1.08
CA LEU A 257 -12.87 4.50 0.20
C LEU A 257 -12.60 4.20 -1.28
N VAL A 258 -11.43 3.67 -1.62
CA VAL A 258 -11.11 3.21 -2.98
C VAL A 258 -12.02 2.07 -3.40
N SER A 259 -12.24 1.09 -2.53
CA SER A 259 -13.02 -0.11 -2.81
C SER A 259 -14.50 0.20 -3.05
N ILE A 260 -15.06 1.15 -2.30
CA ILE A 260 -16.48 1.51 -2.41
C ILE A 260 -16.78 2.40 -3.61
N SER A 261 -15.79 3.11 -4.17
CA SER A 261 -16.04 4.05 -5.26
C SER A 261 -16.72 3.40 -6.47
N PRO A 262 -16.34 2.20 -6.97
CA PRO A 262 -17.08 1.55 -8.05
C PRO A 262 -18.49 1.11 -7.66
N LEU A 263 -18.80 0.91 -6.37
CA LEU A 263 -20.16 0.58 -5.92
C LEU A 263 -21.16 1.69 -6.26
N LEU A 264 -20.68 2.91 -6.44
CA LEU A 264 -21.51 4.04 -6.87
C LEU A 264 -22.01 3.92 -8.33
N LEU A 265 -21.45 3.01 -9.14
CA LEU A 265 -21.82 2.82 -10.55
C LEU A 265 -23.11 2.02 -10.71
N VAL A 266 -24.18 2.41 -10.00
CA VAL A 266 -25.52 1.82 -10.06
C VAL A 266 -26.52 2.77 -10.70
N GLY A 267 -27.45 2.22 -11.49
CA GLY A 267 -28.60 2.93 -12.05
C GLY A 267 -28.31 4.33 -12.58
N PRO A 268 -29.06 5.35 -12.13
CA PRO A 268 -28.91 6.73 -12.60
C PRO A 268 -27.53 7.33 -12.36
N LEU A 269 -26.88 6.95 -11.25
CA LEU A 269 -25.56 7.46 -10.89
C LEU A 269 -24.49 7.00 -11.88
N ARG A 270 -24.57 5.73 -12.33
CA ARG A 270 -23.71 5.23 -13.41
C ARG A 270 -23.86 6.07 -14.68
N SER A 271 -25.10 6.36 -15.09
CA SER A 271 -25.35 7.18 -16.26
C SER A 271 -24.79 8.60 -16.11
N ALA A 272 -24.96 9.20 -14.92
CA ALA A 272 -24.41 10.51 -14.60
C ALA A 272 -22.88 10.53 -14.66
N VAL A 273 -22.22 9.52 -14.10
CA VAL A 273 -20.74 9.39 -14.15
C VAL A 273 -20.26 9.24 -15.59
N ILE A 274 -20.87 8.36 -16.38
CA ILE A 274 -20.52 8.16 -17.79
C ILE A 274 -20.72 9.45 -18.60
N SER A 275 -21.81 10.18 -18.37
CA SER A 275 -22.08 11.45 -19.06
C SER A 275 -21.13 12.58 -18.67
N ASN A 276 -20.56 12.53 -17.45
CA ASN A 276 -19.69 13.56 -16.89
C ASN A 276 -18.25 13.09 -16.72
N GLN A 277 -17.78 12.13 -17.51
CA GLN A 277 -16.42 11.56 -17.42
C GLN A 277 -15.31 12.62 -17.34
N ARG A 278 -15.45 13.72 -18.10
CA ARG A 278 -14.47 14.83 -18.07
C ARG A 278 -14.31 15.40 -16.66
N ILE A 279 -15.42 15.65 -15.97
CA ILE A 279 -15.40 16.21 -14.62
C ILE A 279 -14.78 15.18 -13.67
N ILE A 280 -15.15 13.92 -13.76
CA ILE A 280 -14.62 12.84 -12.90
C ILE A 280 -13.10 12.71 -13.08
N HIS A 281 -12.61 12.70 -14.31
CA HIS A 281 -11.18 12.61 -14.59
C HIS A 281 -10.41 13.87 -14.17
N LEU A 282 -11.01 15.06 -14.26
CA LEU A 282 -10.40 16.28 -13.73
C LEU A 282 -10.38 16.25 -12.19
N LEU A 283 -11.44 15.79 -11.55
CA LEU A 283 -11.48 15.61 -10.09
C LEU A 283 -10.44 14.58 -9.60
N SER A 284 -10.14 13.55 -10.40
CA SER A 284 -9.12 12.57 -10.05
C SER A 284 -7.71 13.18 -9.92
N LEU A 285 -7.46 14.31 -10.58
CA LEU A 285 -6.18 15.01 -10.48
C LEU A 285 -5.96 15.70 -9.13
N SER A 286 -6.99 15.76 -8.27
CA SER A 286 -6.81 16.21 -6.88
C SER A 286 -5.77 15.38 -6.15
N GLY A 287 -5.62 14.08 -6.48
CA GLY A 287 -4.56 13.25 -5.94
C GLY A 287 -3.16 13.76 -6.28
N VAL A 288 -2.94 14.19 -7.53
CA VAL A 288 -1.67 14.82 -7.95
C VAL A 288 -1.51 16.19 -7.30
N ALA A 289 -2.60 16.98 -7.22
CA ALA A 289 -2.59 18.32 -6.63
C ALA A 289 -2.45 18.29 -5.09
N ALA A 290 -2.54 17.14 -4.45
CA ALA A 290 -2.45 17.00 -3.00
C ALA A 290 -1.10 17.45 -2.42
N TYR A 291 -0.05 17.51 -3.23
CA TYR A 291 1.25 18.08 -2.84
C TYR A 291 1.17 19.57 -2.40
N LEU A 292 0.10 20.28 -2.76
CA LEU A 292 -0.15 21.65 -2.30
C LEU A 292 -0.74 21.71 -0.89
N VAL A 293 -1.12 20.58 -0.33
CA VAL A 293 -1.75 20.50 0.99
C VAL A 293 -0.68 20.17 2.03
N LEU A 294 -0.35 21.15 2.88
CA LEU A 294 0.72 21.01 3.87
C LEU A 294 0.34 20.07 5.00
N ASP A 295 -0.89 20.14 5.48
CA ASP A 295 -1.38 19.30 6.56
C ASP A 295 -1.49 17.83 6.11
N PRO A 296 -0.81 16.88 6.78
CA PRO A 296 -0.78 15.48 6.38
C PRO A 296 -2.17 14.82 6.32
N ALA A 297 -3.07 15.16 7.25
CA ALA A 297 -4.41 14.61 7.31
C ALA A 297 -5.26 15.03 6.11
N ARG A 298 -5.25 16.32 5.79
CA ARG A 298 -5.97 16.86 4.63
C ARG A 298 -5.37 16.36 3.33
N ARG A 299 -4.04 16.18 3.28
CA ARG A 299 -3.34 15.59 2.14
C ARG A 299 -3.83 14.17 1.90
N LEU A 300 -3.94 13.35 2.95
CA LEU A 300 -4.49 12.00 2.89
C LEU A 300 -5.90 11.99 2.29
N PHE A 301 -6.82 12.81 2.81
CA PHE A 301 -8.18 12.87 2.27
C PHE A 301 -8.21 13.31 0.81
N THR A 302 -7.36 14.26 0.43
CA THR A 302 -7.25 14.76 -0.94
C THR A 302 -6.77 13.66 -1.90
N VAL A 303 -5.76 12.88 -1.48
CA VAL A 303 -5.27 11.71 -2.25
C VAL A 303 -6.34 10.64 -2.33
N GLY A 304 -6.95 10.27 -1.21
CA GLY A 304 -8.03 9.26 -1.15
C GLY A 304 -9.20 9.62 -2.07
N PHE A 305 -9.63 10.89 -2.06
CA PHE A 305 -10.65 11.40 -2.97
C PHE A 305 -10.19 11.29 -4.44
N GLY A 306 -8.95 11.69 -4.75
CA GLY A 306 -8.39 11.60 -6.10
C GLY A 306 -8.35 10.16 -6.62
N VAL A 307 -7.91 9.21 -5.78
CA VAL A 307 -7.89 7.77 -6.14
C VAL A 307 -9.29 7.23 -6.33
N ALA A 308 -10.24 7.57 -5.46
CA ALA A 308 -11.64 7.17 -5.60
C ALA A 308 -12.25 7.68 -6.90
N MET A 309 -12.04 8.95 -7.26
CA MET A 309 -12.50 9.53 -8.52
C MET A 309 -11.82 8.88 -9.73
N SER A 310 -10.53 8.61 -9.65
CA SER A 310 -9.77 7.93 -10.72
C SER A 310 -10.31 6.52 -10.96
N THR A 311 -10.50 5.75 -9.88
CA THR A 311 -11.05 4.38 -9.95
C THR A 311 -12.46 4.38 -10.53
N LEU A 312 -13.32 5.29 -10.04
CA LEU A 312 -14.69 5.47 -10.56
C LEU A 312 -14.68 5.80 -12.06
N GLY A 313 -13.84 6.75 -12.47
CA GLY A 313 -13.70 7.17 -13.85
C GLY A 313 -13.22 6.05 -14.78
N TRP A 314 -12.19 5.31 -14.37
CA TRP A 314 -11.67 4.17 -15.12
C TRP A 314 -12.69 3.05 -15.27
N VAL A 315 -13.31 2.63 -14.18
CA VAL A 315 -14.34 1.56 -14.22
C VAL A 315 -15.54 1.96 -15.08
N ALA A 316 -16.00 3.21 -14.95
CA ALA A 316 -17.08 3.73 -15.79
C ALA A 316 -16.70 3.74 -17.27
N THR A 317 -15.48 4.15 -17.61
CA THR A 317 -14.98 4.19 -18.96
C THR A 317 -14.84 2.80 -19.57
N LEU A 318 -14.20 1.87 -18.84
CA LEU A 318 -14.04 0.49 -19.28
C LEU A 318 -15.39 -0.19 -19.52
N HIS A 319 -16.36 0.02 -18.63
CA HIS A 319 -17.70 -0.52 -18.79
C HIS A 319 -18.43 0.10 -20.01
N ALA A 320 -18.43 1.44 -20.14
CA ALA A 320 -19.09 2.13 -21.24
C ALA A 320 -18.53 1.74 -22.61
N GLU A 321 -17.23 1.52 -22.70
CA GLU A 321 -16.54 1.17 -23.93
C GLU A 321 -16.42 -0.35 -24.18
N SER A 322 -16.88 -1.19 -23.25
CA SER A 322 -16.74 -2.67 -23.28
C SER A 322 -17.35 -3.33 -24.52
N LEU A 323 -18.33 -2.68 -25.17
CA LEU A 323 -18.98 -3.15 -26.39
C LEU A 323 -18.25 -2.68 -27.67
N HIS A 324 -17.30 -1.75 -27.55
CA HIS A 324 -16.56 -1.16 -28.66
C HIS A 324 -15.11 -1.64 -28.62
N GLU A 325 -14.85 -2.80 -29.22
CA GLU A 325 -13.60 -3.54 -29.12
C GLU A 325 -12.34 -2.65 -29.26
N ALA A 326 -12.28 -1.80 -30.27
CA ALA A 326 -11.12 -0.97 -30.53
C ALA A 326 -10.89 0.13 -29.47
N ARG A 327 -11.97 0.75 -28.96
CA ARG A 327 -11.85 1.76 -27.89
C ARG A 327 -11.50 1.11 -26.56
N PHE A 328 -12.18 0.01 -26.23
CA PHE A 328 -11.93 -0.77 -25.03
C PHE A 328 -10.48 -1.24 -24.96
N GLU A 329 -9.98 -1.81 -26.05
CA GLU A 329 -8.59 -2.24 -26.17
C GLU A 329 -7.62 -1.08 -25.94
N SER A 330 -7.89 0.09 -26.53
CA SER A 330 -7.11 1.31 -26.30
C SER A 330 -7.04 1.66 -24.80
N ARG A 331 -8.16 1.63 -24.10
CA ARG A 331 -8.22 1.97 -22.66
C ARG A 331 -7.46 0.96 -21.80
N VAL A 332 -7.68 -0.34 -22.03
CA VAL A 332 -6.94 -1.38 -21.28
C VAL A 332 -5.44 -1.25 -21.51
N LEU A 333 -5.03 -1.00 -22.73
CA LEU A 333 -3.63 -0.80 -23.07
C LEU A 333 -3.05 0.45 -22.40
N GLY A 334 -3.78 1.58 -22.46
CA GLY A 334 -3.38 2.81 -21.76
C GLY A 334 -3.18 2.57 -20.25
N LEU A 335 -4.09 1.86 -19.62
CA LEU A 335 -3.99 1.51 -18.21
C LEU A 335 -2.74 0.66 -17.90
N LEU A 336 -2.48 -0.39 -18.68
CA LEU A 336 -1.38 -1.33 -18.45
C LEU A 336 0.00 -0.74 -18.83
N VAL A 337 0.09 0.01 -19.94
CA VAL A 337 1.31 0.76 -20.29
C VAL A 337 1.55 1.87 -19.26
N GLY A 338 0.49 2.45 -18.71
CA GLY A 338 0.57 3.40 -17.60
C GLY A 338 1.24 2.82 -16.35
N LEU A 339 0.99 1.54 -16.03
CA LEU A 339 1.71 0.84 -14.96
C LEU A 339 3.21 0.72 -15.27
N ILE A 340 3.55 0.26 -16.48
CA ILE A 340 4.96 0.18 -16.92
C ILE A 340 5.64 1.55 -16.82
N LEU A 341 4.96 2.61 -17.26
CA LEU A 341 5.49 3.98 -17.16
C LEU A 341 5.65 4.43 -15.71
N SER A 342 4.70 4.09 -14.81
CA SER A 342 4.81 4.41 -13.39
C SER A 342 6.02 3.72 -12.75
N SER A 343 6.21 2.42 -13.03
CA SER A 343 7.38 1.68 -12.56
C SER A 343 8.69 2.20 -13.16
N THR A 344 8.66 2.62 -14.43
CA THR A 344 9.80 3.27 -15.10
C THR A 344 10.16 4.61 -14.45
N ALA A 345 9.15 5.42 -14.14
CA ALA A 345 9.38 6.71 -13.49
C ALA A 345 9.99 6.55 -12.09
N LYS A 346 9.50 5.60 -11.29
CA LYS A 346 10.10 5.27 -9.98
C LYS A 346 11.55 4.83 -10.12
N PHE A 347 11.84 3.99 -11.09
CA PHE A 347 13.20 3.56 -11.35
C PHE A 347 14.11 4.73 -11.77
N ALA A 348 13.63 5.63 -12.64
CA ALA A 348 14.40 6.77 -13.10
C ALA A 348 14.65 7.83 -12.00
N TRP A 349 13.73 7.96 -11.04
CA TRP A 349 13.86 8.80 -9.83
C TRP A 349 14.39 8.02 -8.63
N GLN A 350 14.91 6.84 -8.87
CA GLN A 350 15.60 5.94 -7.95
C GLN A 350 14.72 5.36 -6.84
N THR A 351 13.70 6.05 -6.36
CA THR A 351 12.87 5.56 -5.27
C THR A 351 11.42 6.04 -5.34
N ASN A 352 11.19 7.31 -5.65
CA ASN A 352 9.87 7.91 -5.63
C ASN A 352 9.30 8.11 -7.03
N ASN A 353 7.98 8.06 -7.15
CA ASN A 353 7.34 8.56 -8.36
C ASN A 353 7.34 10.10 -8.30
N PRO A 354 7.80 10.81 -9.35
CA PRO A 354 8.00 12.26 -9.31
C PRO A 354 6.71 13.06 -9.14
N ILE A 355 5.54 12.47 -9.33
CA ILE A 355 4.24 13.15 -9.15
C ILE A 355 3.50 12.70 -7.87
N TRP A 356 4.14 11.93 -7.00
CA TRP A 356 3.53 11.53 -5.74
C TRP A 356 3.26 12.73 -4.82
N PRO A 357 2.23 12.65 -3.98
CA PRO A 357 1.85 13.76 -3.09
C PRO A 357 2.82 14.03 -1.95
N ILE A 358 3.81 13.16 -1.74
CA ILE A 358 4.92 13.35 -0.79
C ILE A 358 6.11 14.07 -1.43
N MET A 359 6.03 14.35 -2.74
CA MET A 359 7.05 15.02 -3.50
C MET A 359 6.67 16.49 -3.73
N HIS A 360 7.66 17.36 -3.76
CA HIS A 360 7.56 18.74 -4.15
C HIS A 360 8.89 19.21 -4.80
N GLU A 361 8.97 20.41 -5.30
CA GLU A 361 10.15 20.88 -6.02
C GLU A 361 11.46 20.71 -5.23
N ALA A 362 11.45 21.00 -3.92
CA ALA A 362 12.65 20.96 -3.09
C ALA A 362 13.17 19.52 -2.83
N ASN A 363 12.34 18.48 -2.97
CA ASN A 363 12.76 17.09 -2.85
C ASN A 363 12.71 16.32 -4.19
N GLY A 364 12.77 17.05 -5.32
CA GLY A 364 12.87 16.48 -6.67
C GLY A 364 11.53 16.12 -7.32
N GLY A 365 10.39 16.61 -6.80
CA GLY A 365 9.07 16.38 -7.37
C GLY A 365 8.79 17.21 -8.61
N TRP A 366 7.98 16.65 -9.51
CA TRP A 366 7.52 17.27 -10.78
C TRP A 366 5.99 17.37 -10.80
N ASN A 367 5.38 17.56 -9.63
CA ASN A 367 3.93 17.54 -9.43
C ASN A 367 3.19 18.58 -10.29
N LEU A 368 3.71 19.81 -10.41
CA LEU A 368 3.09 20.84 -11.25
C LEU A 368 3.06 20.41 -12.72
N THR A 369 4.19 19.92 -13.22
CA THR A 369 4.27 19.39 -14.60
C THR A 369 3.31 18.20 -14.77
N GLY A 370 3.28 17.30 -13.79
CA GLY A 370 2.38 16.16 -13.77
C GLY A 370 0.91 16.58 -13.79
N LEU A 371 0.55 17.62 -13.03
CA LEU A 371 -0.81 18.17 -13.01
C LEU A 371 -1.20 18.78 -14.36
N VAL A 372 -0.34 19.59 -14.97
CA VAL A 372 -0.59 20.21 -16.28
C VAL A 372 -0.78 19.14 -17.34
N LEU A 373 0.12 18.15 -17.41
CA LEU A 373 -0.01 17.03 -18.34
C LEU A 373 -1.28 16.22 -18.08
N GLY A 374 -1.65 16.04 -16.79
CA GLY A 374 -2.88 15.37 -16.38
C GLY A 374 -4.13 16.08 -16.87
N VAL A 375 -4.19 17.41 -16.78
CA VAL A 375 -5.31 18.20 -17.32
C VAL A 375 -5.38 18.04 -18.85
N LEU A 376 -4.27 18.15 -19.56
CA LEU A 376 -4.23 17.97 -21.01
C LEU A 376 -4.66 16.55 -21.41
N ALA A 377 -4.19 15.54 -20.70
CA ALA A 377 -4.58 14.16 -20.92
C ALA A 377 -6.07 13.93 -20.65
N ALA A 378 -6.62 14.45 -19.55
CA ALA A 378 -8.05 14.31 -19.20
C ALA A 378 -8.96 14.98 -20.24
N LEU A 379 -8.59 16.17 -20.72
CA LEU A 379 -9.34 16.86 -21.76
C LEU A 379 -9.34 16.09 -23.09
N ARG A 380 -8.23 15.45 -23.41
CA ARG A 380 -8.12 14.65 -24.63
C ARG A 380 -8.76 13.28 -24.50
N PHE A 381 -8.58 12.62 -23.37
CA PHE A 381 -9.19 11.33 -23.05
C PHE A 381 -10.71 11.33 -23.21
N THR A 382 -11.35 12.45 -22.88
CA THR A 382 -12.81 12.64 -22.95
C THR A 382 -13.29 13.34 -24.20
N ARG A 383 -12.42 13.54 -25.22
CA ARG A 383 -12.79 14.24 -26.46
C ARG A 383 -13.80 13.49 -27.31
N LYS A 384 -13.77 12.15 -27.30
CA LYS A 384 -14.74 11.31 -28.01
C LYS A 384 -16.03 11.32 -27.23
N ALA A 385 -17.16 11.54 -27.91
CA ALA A 385 -18.47 11.56 -27.28
C ALA A 385 -18.70 10.31 -26.41
N PRO A 386 -19.30 10.47 -25.22
CA PRO A 386 -19.68 9.33 -24.41
C PRO A 386 -20.55 8.38 -25.24
N LEU A 387 -20.24 7.10 -25.18
CA LEU A 387 -21.07 6.11 -25.82
C LEU A 387 -22.36 6.01 -25.00
N THR A 388 -23.51 6.21 -25.65
CA THR A 388 -24.80 5.95 -25.03
C THR A 388 -24.81 4.50 -24.58
N SER A 389 -25.07 4.30 -23.29
CA SER A 389 -25.10 3.00 -22.65
C SER A 389 -26.25 2.16 -23.23
N GLY A 390 -25.97 1.47 -24.32
CA GLY A 390 -26.74 0.29 -24.63
C GLY A 390 -26.43 -0.73 -23.56
N THR A 391 -27.35 -0.99 -22.64
CA THR A 391 -27.25 -2.18 -21.78
C THR A 391 -27.12 -3.37 -22.73
N PRO A 392 -26.15 -4.27 -22.51
CA PRO A 392 -26.14 -5.51 -23.25
C PRO A 392 -27.43 -6.29 -22.95
N ASP A 393 -28.42 -6.18 -23.82
CA ASP A 393 -29.62 -7.00 -23.81
C ASP A 393 -29.27 -8.43 -24.25
N GLY A 394 -28.51 -9.11 -23.46
CA GLY A 394 -28.19 -10.50 -23.60
C GLY A 394 -27.81 -11.04 -22.24
N ALA A 395 -28.39 -12.16 -21.83
CA ALA A 395 -28.10 -12.79 -20.55
C ALA A 395 -26.59 -12.81 -20.34
N GLN A 396 -26.10 -12.04 -19.33
CA GLN A 396 -24.70 -11.97 -18.95
C GLN A 396 -24.23 -13.40 -18.66
N ARG A 397 -23.38 -13.96 -19.55
CA ARG A 397 -22.82 -15.29 -19.33
C ARG A 397 -21.75 -15.22 -18.27
N GLY A 398 -21.73 -16.21 -17.38
CA GLY A 398 -20.75 -16.33 -16.33
C GLY A 398 -21.14 -15.65 -15.01
N SER A 399 -20.23 -15.66 -14.04
CA SER A 399 -20.42 -15.19 -12.68
C SER A 399 -19.76 -13.83 -12.46
N THR A 400 -20.51 -12.86 -11.96
CA THR A 400 -20.00 -11.55 -11.55
C THR A 400 -18.97 -11.67 -10.42
N VAL A 401 -19.21 -12.61 -9.48
CA VAL A 401 -18.31 -12.83 -8.34
C VAL A 401 -16.97 -13.41 -8.79
N LEU A 402 -16.99 -14.41 -9.67
CA LEU A 402 -15.73 -15.00 -10.17
C LEU A 402 -14.93 -14.02 -11.03
N ALA A 403 -15.61 -13.16 -11.78
CA ALA A 403 -14.94 -12.06 -12.48
C ALA A 403 -14.31 -11.05 -11.51
N ALA A 404 -15.00 -10.72 -10.41
CA ALA A 404 -14.49 -9.86 -9.36
C ALA A 404 -13.24 -10.47 -8.67
N CYS A 405 -13.27 -11.78 -8.40
CA CYS A 405 -12.10 -12.51 -7.90
C CYS A 405 -10.89 -12.33 -8.83
N GLY A 406 -11.09 -12.51 -10.14
CA GLY A 406 -10.01 -12.32 -11.12
C GLY A 406 -9.46 -10.90 -11.15
N VAL A 407 -10.33 -9.88 -11.06
CA VAL A 407 -9.94 -8.48 -10.97
C VAL A 407 -9.12 -8.24 -9.70
N GLY A 408 -9.62 -8.66 -8.54
CA GLY A 408 -8.95 -8.46 -7.25
C GLY A 408 -7.57 -9.11 -7.21
N GLY A 409 -7.46 -10.37 -7.66
CA GLY A 409 -6.18 -11.08 -7.70
C GLY A 409 -5.17 -10.43 -8.65
N VAL A 410 -5.58 -10.02 -9.84
CA VAL A 410 -4.67 -9.42 -10.81
C VAL A 410 -4.22 -8.00 -10.40
N PHE A 411 -5.11 -7.18 -9.83
CA PHE A 411 -4.73 -5.85 -9.31
C PHE A 411 -3.78 -5.97 -8.13
N PHE A 412 -4.00 -6.92 -7.23
CA PHE A 412 -3.06 -7.18 -6.15
C PHE A 412 -1.67 -7.56 -6.68
N GLY A 413 -1.60 -8.55 -7.59
CA GLY A 413 -0.32 -8.97 -8.17
C GLY A 413 0.42 -7.85 -8.90
N MET A 414 -0.30 -7.04 -9.69
CA MET A 414 0.28 -5.89 -10.38
C MET A 414 0.77 -4.81 -9.41
N HIS A 415 0.02 -4.51 -8.37
CA HIS A 415 0.45 -3.51 -7.38
C HIS A 415 1.59 -4.02 -6.51
N SER A 416 1.47 -5.23 -5.96
CA SER A 416 2.45 -5.78 -5.03
C SER A 416 3.81 -6.08 -5.67
N LEU A 417 3.81 -6.63 -6.90
CA LEU A 417 5.01 -7.15 -7.54
C LEU A 417 5.54 -6.31 -8.70
N LEU A 418 4.68 -5.50 -9.34
CA LEU A 418 5.00 -4.82 -10.60
C LEU A 418 4.93 -3.29 -10.52
N SER A 419 4.61 -2.72 -9.36
CA SER A 419 4.57 -1.27 -9.19
C SER A 419 5.96 -0.63 -9.08
N ASP A 420 6.99 -1.45 -9.01
CA ASP A 420 8.41 -1.09 -9.03
C ASP A 420 9.23 -2.19 -9.71
N THR A 421 10.57 -2.05 -9.70
CA THR A 421 11.49 -3.03 -10.29
C THR A 421 12.33 -3.77 -9.25
N SER A 422 12.25 -3.36 -7.99
CA SER A 422 13.15 -3.81 -6.92
C SER A 422 12.54 -4.91 -6.04
N THR A 423 11.23 -4.91 -5.84
CA THR A 423 10.54 -5.82 -4.89
C THR A 423 10.88 -7.28 -5.14
N MET A 424 10.79 -7.76 -6.39
CA MET A 424 11.07 -9.17 -6.67
C MET A 424 12.57 -9.52 -6.54
N ILE A 425 13.45 -8.55 -6.77
CA ILE A 425 14.91 -8.72 -6.56
C ILE A 425 15.17 -8.86 -5.06
N LEU A 426 14.53 -8.01 -4.26
CA LEU A 426 14.69 -8.05 -2.81
C LEU A 426 14.15 -9.34 -2.18
N TRP A 427 13.06 -9.86 -2.71
CA TRP A 427 12.50 -11.13 -2.24
C TRP A 427 13.45 -12.33 -2.41
N VAL A 428 14.39 -12.23 -3.32
CA VAL A 428 15.36 -13.31 -3.61
C VAL A 428 16.77 -12.99 -3.12
N TRP A 429 16.96 -11.85 -2.44
CA TRP A 429 18.23 -11.44 -1.88
C TRP A 429 18.61 -12.28 -0.66
N GLU A 430 19.85 -12.71 -0.57
CA GLU A 430 20.35 -13.52 0.56
C GLU A 430 21.61 -12.95 1.21
N GLY A 431 22.14 -11.86 0.70
CA GLY A 431 23.35 -11.25 1.23
C GLY A 431 24.65 -11.72 0.56
N PHE A 432 25.77 -11.35 1.16
CA PHE A 432 27.10 -11.57 0.59
C PHE A 432 27.67 -12.96 0.98
N PRO A 433 28.48 -13.60 0.11
CA PRO A 433 28.93 -13.12 -1.21
C PRO A 433 27.95 -13.40 -2.36
N ILE A 434 26.87 -14.09 -2.13
CA ILE A 434 26.00 -14.64 -3.19
C ILE A 434 25.08 -13.57 -3.80
N ARG A 435 24.59 -12.64 -3.06
CA ARG A 435 23.77 -11.49 -3.43
C ARG A 435 22.47 -11.77 -4.21
N GLY A 436 22.53 -12.27 -5.41
CA GLY A 436 21.40 -12.39 -6.33
C GLY A 436 21.43 -11.31 -7.43
N PRO A 437 20.27 -11.04 -8.09
CA PRO A 437 20.15 -9.99 -9.10
C PRO A 437 20.40 -8.61 -8.50
N TYR A 438 20.95 -7.70 -9.27
CA TYR A 438 21.32 -6.36 -8.83
C TYR A 438 20.26 -5.34 -9.29
N PHE A 439 19.88 -4.41 -8.41
CA PHE A 439 18.76 -3.47 -8.66
C PHE A 439 18.98 -2.61 -9.90
N SER A 440 20.09 -1.90 -9.97
CA SER A 440 20.38 -0.97 -11.07
C SER A 440 20.56 -1.63 -12.43
N THR A 441 21.02 -2.90 -12.47
CA THR A 441 21.32 -3.60 -13.71
C THR A 441 20.25 -4.59 -14.16
N HIS A 442 19.48 -5.19 -13.25
CA HIS A 442 18.51 -6.24 -13.57
C HIS A 442 17.07 -5.79 -13.43
N GLY A 443 16.79 -4.64 -12.81
CA GLY A 443 15.43 -4.08 -12.74
C GLY A 443 14.78 -3.92 -14.11
N TRP A 444 15.56 -3.66 -15.17
CA TRP A 444 15.06 -3.60 -16.54
C TRP A 444 14.44 -4.91 -17.03
N CYS A 445 14.91 -6.07 -16.53
CA CYS A 445 14.34 -7.36 -16.90
C CYS A 445 12.86 -7.46 -16.46
N THR A 446 12.53 -6.89 -15.30
CA THR A 446 11.14 -6.84 -14.82
C THR A 446 10.24 -6.08 -15.81
N LEU A 447 10.66 -4.90 -16.26
CA LEU A 447 9.88 -4.11 -17.23
C LEU A 447 9.83 -4.76 -18.60
N ALA A 448 10.91 -5.41 -19.02
CA ALA A 448 10.93 -6.18 -20.26
C ALA A 448 9.94 -7.36 -20.20
N ALA A 449 9.89 -8.08 -19.06
CA ALA A 449 8.92 -9.15 -18.81
C ALA A 449 7.49 -8.64 -18.79
N MET A 450 7.22 -7.51 -18.14
CA MET A 450 5.91 -6.84 -18.15
C MET A 450 5.48 -6.49 -19.59
N SER A 451 6.39 -5.93 -20.38
CA SER A 451 6.13 -5.55 -21.78
C SER A 451 5.86 -6.76 -22.66
N ALA A 452 6.63 -7.83 -22.49
CA ALA A 452 6.43 -9.08 -23.22
C ALA A 452 5.09 -9.74 -22.86
N GLY A 453 4.73 -9.73 -21.58
CA GLY A 453 3.44 -10.21 -21.09
C GLY A 453 2.27 -9.43 -21.69
N LEU A 454 2.35 -8.11 -21.67
CA LEU A 454 1.36 -7.23 -22.27
C LEU A 454 1.20 -7.51 -23.76
N PHE A 455 2.30 -7.69 -24.48
CA PHE A 455 2.28 -8.06 -25.90
C PHE A 455 1.55 -9.38 -26.17
N ILE A 456 1.80 -10.40 -25.33
CA ILE A 456 1.07 -11.69 -25.39
C ILE A 456 -0.42 -11.50 -25.14
N GLY A 457 -0.78 -10.74 -24.10
CA GLY A 457 -2.17 -10.47 -23.73
C GLY A 457 -2.96 -9.79 -24.85
N ILE A 458 -2.32 -8.85 -25.56
CA ILE A 458 -2.91 -8.11 -26.68
C ILE A 458 -3.04 -8.98 -27.92
N CYS A 459 -1.96 -9.66 -28.30
CA CYS A 459 -1.91 -10.39 -29.55
C CYS A 459 -2.72 -11.69 -29.50
N LYS A 460 -2.75 -12.33 -28.33
CA LYS A 460 -3.41 -13.64 -28.12
C LYS A 460 -4.14 -13.72 -26.78
N PRO A 461 -5.21 -12.94 -26.56
CA PRO A 461 -5.92 -12.90 -25.27
C PRO A 461 -6.50 -14.26 -24.88
N SER A 462 -6.88 -15.11 -25.86
CA SER A 462 -7.31 -16.49 -25.60
C SER A 462 -6.20 -17.39 -25.05
N LEU A 463 -4.95 -17.17 -25.45
CA LEU A 463 -3.79 -17.87 -24.90
C LEU A 463 -3.54 -17.36 -23.46
N ALA A 464 -3.54 -16.03 -23.26
CA ALA A 464 -3.32 -15.42 -21.95
C ALA A 464 -4.34 -15.88 -20.90
N GLY A 465 -5.62 -16.08 -21.30
CA GLY A 465 -6.68 -16.62 -20.44
C GLY A 465 -6.79 -18.14 -20.42
N SER A 466 -5.83 -18.88 -20.95
CA SER A 466 -5.88 -20.35 -21.00
C SER A 466 -5.32 -21.02 -19.73
N TRP A 467 -5.78 -22.22 -19.43
CA TRP A 467 -5.28 -23.01 -18.30
C TRP A 467 -3.79 -23.37 -18.38
N PRO A 468 -3.22 -23.73 -19.55
CA PRO A 468 -1.76 -23.92 -19.65
C PRO A 468 -0.95 -22.69 -19.28
N GLN A 469 -1.38 -21.48 -19.72
CA GLN A 469 -0.71 -20.26 -19.38
C GLN A 469 -0.86 -19.92 -17.89
N TYR A 470 -2.02 -20.23 -17.30
CA TYR A 470 -2.24 -20.14 -15.86
C TYR A 470 -1.29 -21.04 -15.08
N ALA A 471 -1.10 -22.29 -15.52
CA ALA A 471 -0.15 -23.18 -14.87
C ALA A 471 1.30 -22.65 -14.91
N VAL A 472 1.71 -22.04 -16.03
CA VAL A 472 3.03 -21.39 -16.15
C VAL A 472 3.14 -20.20 -15.19
N GLY A 473 2.10 -19.35 -15.11
CA GLY A 473 2.06 -18.22 -14.17
C GLY A 473 2.11 -18.69 -12.73
N THR A 474 1.36 -19.74 -12.38
CA THR A 474 1.37 -20.34 -11.03
C THR A 474 2.74 -20.91 -10.69
N ALA A 475 3.39 -21.62 -11.62
CA ALA A 475 4.76 -22.11 -11.44
C ALA A 475 5.74 -20.93 -11.19
N GLY A 476 5.62 -19.84 -11.95
CA GLY A 476 6.42 -18.63 -11.73
C GLY A 476 6.22 -18.04 -10.33
N ALA A 477 4.97 -17.92 -9.89
CA ALA A 477 4.64 -17.44 -8.55
C ALA A 477 5.24 -18.34 -7.45
N MET A 478 5.14 -19.65 -7.62
CA MET A 478 5.71 -20.62 -6.66
C MET A 478 7.24 -20.56 -6.63
N VAL A 479 7.88 -20.46 -7.79
CA VAL A 479 9.35 -20.34 -7.86
C VAL A 479 9.81 -19.06 -7.17
N LEU A 480 9.15 -17.92 -7.40
CA LEU A 480 9.47 -16.67 -6.69
C LEU A 480 9.28 -16.80 -5.17
N THR A 481 8.24 -17.50 -4.74
CA THR A 481 7.92 -17.64 -3.31
C THR A 481 8.88 -18.55 -2.57
N PHE A 482 9.27 -19.70 -3.16
CA PHE A 482 10.01 -20.74 -2.44
C PHE A 482 11.51 -20.80 -2.74
N PHE A 483 11.96 -20.08 -3.76
CA PHE A 483 13.37 -20.10 -4.13
C PHE A 483 13.98 -18.70 -4.01
N SER A 484 15.27 -18.68 -3.79
CA SER A 484 16.08 -17.46 -3.68
C SER A 484 17.00 -17.29 -4.89
N HIS A 485 17.81 -16.25 -4.91
CA HIS A 485 18.79 -15.93 -5.92
C HIS A 485 18.20 -15.84 -7.34
N TRP A 486 18.98 -16.14 -8.34
CA TRP A 486 18.60 -16.05 -9.74
C TRP A 486 17.41 -16.93 -10.10
N PHE A 487 17.30 -18.12 -9.52
CA PHE A 487 16.20 -19.04 -9.82
C PHE A 487 14.86 -18.47 -9.34
N GLY A 488 14.83 -17.95 -8.11
CA GLY A 488 13.65 -17.22 -7.60
C GLY A 488 13.28 -16.03 -8.48
N TYR A 489 14.28 -15.26 -8.92
CA TYR A 489 14.06 -14.11 -9.80
C TYR A 489 13.49 -14.49 -11.17
N TYR A 490 13.95 -15.58 -11.77
CA TYR A 490 13.36 -16.07 -13.02
C TYR A 490 11.88 -16.41 -12.86
N GLY A 491 11.50 -16.99 -11.71
CA GLY A 491 10.09 -17.15 -11.35
C GLY A 491 9.35 -15.80 -11.29
N GLY A 492 10.00 -14.76 -10.73
CA GLY A 492 9.51 -13.40 -10.71
C GLY A 492 9.28 -12.83 -12.12
N LEU A 493 10.18 -13.05 -13.06
CA LEU A 493 10.00 -12.59 -14.45
C LEU A 493 8.85 -13.32 -15.15
N VAL A 494 8.67 -14.60 -14.87
CA VAL A 494 7.56 -15.40 -15.43
C VAL A 494 6.22 -14.88 -14.90
N ILE A 495 6.09 -14.68 -13.58
CA ILE A 495 4.83 -14.16 -13.02
C ILE A 495 4.57 -12.72 -13.46
N ALA A 496 5.59 -11.88 -13.62
CA ALA A 496 5.44 -10.52 -14.15
C ALA A 496 4.86 -10.52 -15.57
N ALA A 497 5.40 -11.34 -16.47
CA ALA A 497 4.87 -11.50 -17.82
C ALA A 497 3.45 -12.06 -17.79
N TYR A 498 3.17 -13.03 -16.93
CA TYR A 498 1.87 -13.63 -16.81
C TYR A 498 0.80 -12.65 -16.33
N LEU A 499 1.06 -11.89 -15.26
CA LEU A 499 0.11 -10.91 -14.71
C LEU A 499 -0.30 -9.88 -15.75
N MET A 500 0.67 -9.34 -16.49
CA MET A 500 0.41 -8.37 -17.55
C MET A 500 -0.37 -8.98 -18.72
N ALA A 501 -0.12 -10.24 -19.05
CA ALA A 501 -0.83 -10.94 -20.11
C ALA A 501 -2.28 -11.22 -19.72
N VAL A 502 -2.51 -11.79 -18.53
CA VAL A 502 -3.84 -12.23 -18.07
C VAL A 502 -4.74 -11.06 -17.69
N ALA A 503 -4.18 -9.89 -17.35
CA ALA A 503 -4.95 -8.68 -17.07
C ALA A 503 -5.88 -8.30 -18.25
N VAL A 504 -5.43 -8.47 -19.50
CA VAL A 504 -6.20 -8.12 -20.69
C VAL A 504 -7.53 -8.90 -20.79
N PRO A 505 -7.54 -10.26 -20.83
CA PRO A 505 -8.79 -11.02 -20.89
C PRO A 505 -9.65 -10.89 -19.64
N LEU A 506 -9.07 -10.77 -18.44
CA LEU A 506 -9.84 -10.62 -17.20
C LEU A 506 -10.55 -9.27 -17.12
N LEU A 507 -9.90 -8.18 -17.45
CA LEU A 507 -10.53 -6.85 -17.52
C LEU A 507 -11.59 -6.80 -18.63
N SER A 508 -11.35 -7.43 -19.79
CA SER A 508 -12.35 -7.52 -20.85
C SER A 508 -13.60 -8.25 -20.42
N ASN A 509 -13.45 -9.34 -19.66
CA ASN A 509 -14.58 -10.11 -19.14
C ASN A 509 -15.33 -9.35 -18.04
N ALA A 510 -14.61 -8.75 -17.11
CA ALA A 510 -15.16 -7.99 -15.99
C ALA A 510 -15.96 -6.76 -16.44
N SER A 511 -15.43 -6.01 -17.41
CA SER A 511 -16.06 -4.77 -17.89
C SER A 511 -17.40 -4.98 -18.59
N LYS A 512 -17.69 -6.19 -19.09
CA LYS A 512 -18.96 -6.55 -19.69
C LYS A 512 -20.05 -6.87 -18.67
N LYS A 513 -19.71 -6.98 -17.40
CA LYS A 513 -20.61 -7.31 -16.28
C LYS A 513 -21.04 -6.06 -15.53
N SER A 514 -21.82 -6.22 -14.46
CA SER A 514 -22.22 -5.11 -13.60
C SER A 514 -21.01 -4.39 -13.01
N PRO A 515 -20.72 -3.15 -13.39
CA PRO A 515 -19.47 -2.48 -12.99
C PRO A 515 -19.40 -2.28 -11.47
N ALA A 516 -20.52 -1.91 -10.84
CA ALA A 516 -20.58 -1.70 -9.40
C ALA A 516 -20.20 -2.95 -8.61
N VAL A 517 -20.83 -4.08 -8.93
CA VAL A 517 -20.59 -5.33 -8.18
C VAL A 517 -19.24 -5.94 -8.54
N THR A 518 -18.91 -6.02 -9.84
CA THR A 518 -17.67 -6.68 -10.29
C THR A 518 -16.42 -5.94 -9.81
N PHE A 519 -16.35 -4.65 -10.03
CA PHE A 519 -15.18 -3.87 -9.63
C PHE A 519 -15.22 -3.48 -8.16
N GLY A 520 -16.41 -3.21 -7.58
CA GLY A 520 -16.50 -2.95 -6.15
C GLY A 520 -16.03 -4.13 -5.30
N LEU A 521 -16.52 -5.34 -5.60
CA LEU A 521 -16.04 -6.56 -4.95
C LEU A 521 -14.57 -6.87 -5.32
N GLY A 522 -14.19 -6.63 -6.57
CA GLY A 522 -12.81 -6.82 -7.02
C GLY A 522 -11.82 -5.95 -6.26
N PHE A 523 -12.11 -4.66 -6.10
CA PHE A 523 -11.26 -3.76 -5.31
C PHE A 523 -11.31 -4.07 -3.82
N PHE A 524 -12.44 -4.52 -3.29
CA PHE A 524 -12.51 -5.02 -1.91
C PHE A 524 -11.57 -6.22 -1.70
N ILE A 525 -11.60 -7.21 -2.61
CA ILE A 525 -10.70 -8.36 -2.57
C ILE A 525 -9.23 -7.91 -2.69
N TYR A 526 -8.94 -6.99 -3.61
CA TYR A 526 -7.62 -6.43 -3.77
C TYR A 526 -7.10 -5.78 -2.47
N VAL A 527 -7.89 -4.92 -1.83
CA VAL A 527 -7.53 -4.27 -0.57
C VAL A 527 -7.31 -5.30 0.53
N PHE A 528 -8.17 -6.32 0.59
CA PHE A 528 -8.04 -7.37 1.58
C PHE A 528 -6.72 -8.15 1.43
N LEU A 529 -6.32 -8.48 0.20
CA LEU A 529 -5.01 -9.10 -0.06
C LEU A 529 -3.85 -8.18 0.33
N VAL A 530 -3.97 -6.88 0.06
CA VAL A 530 -2.96 -5.88 0.48
C VAL A 530 -2.81 -5.88 2.01
N LEU A 531 -3.92 -5.88 2.75
CA LEU A 531 -3.90 -5.90 4.22
C LEU A 531 -3.30 -7.20 4.76
N PHE A 532 -3.71 -8.35 4.23
CA PHE A 532 -3.12 -9.63 4.61
C PHE A 532 -1.62 -9.68 4.34
N HIS A 533 -1.18 -9.13 3.21
CA HIS A 533 0.23 -9.07 2.86
C HIS A 533 1.04 -8.20 3.84
N VAL A 534 0.44 -7.14 4.36
CA VAL A 534 1.03 -6.33 5.44
C VAL A 534 1.08 -7.12 6.75
N TRP A 535 0.03 -7.89 7.05
CA TRP A 535 -0.07 -8.62 8.33
C TRP A 535 0.92 -9.78 8.45
N VAL A 536 1.49 -10.23 7.37
CA VAL A 536 2.59 -11.22 7.39
C VAL A 536 3.76 -10.76 8.28
N VAL A 537 4.02 -9.46 8.34
CA VAL A 537 5.10 -8.87 9.15
C VAL A 537 4.59 -8.16 10.41
N ALA A 538 3.41 -7.55 10.37
CA ALA A 538 2.87 -6.72 11.46
C ALA A 538 1.74 -7.45 12.23
N TYR A 539 1.94 -8.67 12.61
CA TYR A 539 0.87 -9.58 13.01
C TYR A 539 0.42 -9.50 14.47
N ALA A 540 1.25 -9.07 15.40
CA ALA A 540 0.89 -9.13 16.83
C ALA A 540 -0.25 -8.18 17.21
N PHE A 541 -0.29 -7.01 16.59
CA PHE A 541 -1.23 -5.92 16.92
C PHE A 541 -2.38 -5.78 15.94
N VAL A 542 -2.57 -6.72 15.01
CA VAL A 542 -3.69 -6.72 14.07
C VAL A 542 -4.56 -7.96 14.24
N PRO A 543 -5.90 -7.82 14.20
CA PRO A 543 -6.82 -8.95 14.30
C PRO A 543 -6.59 -9.98 13.19
N GLY A 544 -6.35 -11.25 13.58
CA GLY A 544 -6.06 -12.33 12.62
C GLY A 544 -4.61 -12.38 12.14
N GLY A 545 -3.76 -11.44 12.56
CA GLY A 545 -2.33 -11.41 12.24
C GLY A 545 -1.61 -12.74 12.53
N PRO A 546 -1.77 -13.35 13.70
CA PRO A 546 -1.15 -14.65 14.00
C PRO A 546 -1.48 -15.79 13.03
N LEU A 547 -2.59 -15.69 12.28
CA LEU A 547 -2.96 -16.69 11.28
C LEU A 547 -2.15 -16.56 9.99
N VAL A 548 -1.74 -15.35 9.64
CA VAL A 548 -1.00 -15.07 8.38
C VAL A 548 0.48 -14.78 8.61
N ARG A 549 0.91 -14.86 9.87
CA ARG A 549 2.30 -14.69 10.27
C ARG A 549 3.23 -15.53 9.42
N GLU A 550 4.17 -14.89 8.72
CA GLU A 550 5.16 -15.51 7.85
C GLU A 550 4.57 -16.33 6.67
N HIS A 551 3.28 -16.18 6.38
CA HIS A 551 2.59 -16.89 5.32
C HIS A 551 2.40 -16.07 4.05
N THR A 552 3.48 -15.51 3.51
CA THR A 552 3.46 -14.92 2.16
C THR A 552 3.03 -15.93 1.10
N ASP A 553 3.34 -17.20 1.29
CA ASP A 553 2.87 -18.29 0.44
C ASP A 553 1.34 -18.36 0.37
N TRP A 554 0.63 -18.21 1.48
CA TRP A 554 -0.83 -18.18 1.49
C TRP A 554 -1.40 -17.00 0.70
N ILE A 555 -0.73 -15.85 0.78
CA ILE A 555 -1.14 -14.68 -0.01
C ILE A 555 -0.94 -14.96 -1.50
N MET A 556 0.18 -15.55 -1.89
CA MET A 556 0.47 -15.92 -3.27
C MET A 556 -0.48 -17.01 -3.79
N TYR A 557 -0.80 -18.02 -2.98
CA TYR A 557 -1.84 -19.02 -3.32
C TYR A 557 -3.22 -18.37 -3.49
N SER A 558 -3.59 -17.47 -2.58
CA SER A 558 -4.86 -16.75 -2.65
C SER A 558 -4.95 -15.91 -3.92
N MET A 559 -3.92 -15.14 -4.24
CA MET A 559 -3.82 -14.37 -5.47
C MET A 559 -4.02 -15.26 -6.70
N MET A 560 -3.29 -16.36 -6.80
CA MET A 560 -3.39 -17.27 -7.94
C MET A 560 -4.74 -17.98 -7.97
N GLY A 561 -5.29 -18.42 -6.84
CA GLY A 561 -6.63 -19.00 -6.77
C GLY A 561 -7.72 -18.05 -7.27
N LEU A 562 -7.65 -16.79 -6.89
CA LEU A 562 -8.59 -15.74 -7.33
C LEU A 562 -8.44 -15.44 -8.83
N ILE A 563 -7.22 -15.39 -9.35
CA ILE A 563 -6.96 -15.28 -10.80
C ILE A 563 -7.52 -16.50 -11.53
N GLY A 564 -7.33 -17.72 -10.99
CA GLY A 564 -7.88 -18.96 -11.53
C GLY A 564 -9.41 -18.95 -11.59
N ALA A 565 -10.09 -18.43 -10.57
CA ALA A 565 -11.54 -18.22 -10.58
C ALA A 565 -11.98 -17.25 -11.69
N GLY A 566 -11.22 -16.17 -11.90
CA GLY A 566 -11.44 -15.24 -13.02
C GLY A 566 -11.25 -15.88 -14.38
N ILE A 567 -10.24 -16.73 -14.55
CA ILE A 567 -9.98 -17.48 -15.79
C ILE A 567 -11.11 -18.50 -16.07
N TYR A 568 -11.57 -19.20 -15.03
CA TYR A 568 -12.70 -20.09 -15.15
C TYR A 568 -13.92 -19.34 -15.70
N ASP A 569 -14.25 -18.20 -15.12
CA ASP A 569 -15.37 -17.37 -15.57
C ASP A 569 -15.16 -16.81 -16.99
N TYR A 570 -13.94 -16.36 -17.30
CA TYR A 570 -13.58 -15.92 -18.66
C TYR A 570 -13.85 -17.01 -19.69
N ASN A 571 -13.36 -18.24 -19.46
CA ASN A 571 -13.54 -19.35 -20.38
C ASN A 571 -15.02 -19.80 -20.49
N ALA A 572 -15.77 -19.79 -19.37
CA ALA A 572 -17.20 -20.08 -19.34
C ALA A 572 -18.04 -19.03 -20.10
N SER A 573 -17.55 -17.79 -20.15
CA SER A 573 -18.23 -16.66 -20.80
C SER A 573 -18.00 -16.61 -22.32
N GLN A 574 -17.00 -17.37 -22.85
CA GLN A 574 -16.71 -17.37 -24.29
C GLN A 574 -17.83 -18.10 -25.08
N PRO A 575 -18.17 -17.60 -26.27
CA PRO A 575 -19.16 -18.27 -27.13
C PRO A 575 -18.62 -19.61 -27.63
N ARG A 576 -19.43 -20.68 -27.55
CA ARG A 576 -19.05 -22.08 -27.93
C ARG A 576 -18.64 -22.26 -29.39
N LYS A 577 -18.93 -21.33 -30.28
CA LYS A 577 -18.50 -21.33 -31.68
C LYS A 577 -17.84 -19.98 -31.96
N GLN A 578 -16.54 -19.91 -31.89
CA GLN A 578 -15.82 -18.81 -32.48
C GLN A 578 -15.84 -18.98 -34.00
N GLN A 579 -16.61 -18.17 -34.73
CA GLN A 579 -16.27 -17.91 -36.12
C GLN A 579 -14.85 -17.31 -36.12
N PRO A 580 -13.96 -17.70 -37.07
CA PRO A 580 -12.64 -17.10 -37.15
C PRO A 580 -12.83 -15.59 -37.39
N ARG A 581 -12.69 -14.80 -36.32
CA ARG A 581 -12.72 -13.34 -36.41
C ARG A 581 -11.50 -12.94 -37.25
N ARG A 582 -11.75 -12.37 -38.43
CA ARG A 582 -10.76 -11.59 -39.14
C ARG A 582 -10.40 -10.44 -38.21
N THR A 583 -9.34 -10.61 -37.45
CA THR A 583 -8.75 -9.54 -36.66
C THR A 583 -8.15 -8.55 -37.67
N SER A 584 -8.92 -7.53 -38.00
CA SER A 584 -8.32 -6.28 -38.46
C SER A 584 -7.34 -5.87 -37.38
N ALA A 585 -6.04 -5.95 -37.68
CA ALA A 585 -5.03 -5.47 -36.75
C ALA A 585 -5.32 -3.99 -36.54
N SER A 586 -5.96 -3.68 -35.44
CA SER A 586 -6.35 -2.31 -35.06
C SER A 586 -5.10 -1.42 -35.15
N GLN A 587 -5.19 -0.28 -35.80
CA GLN A 587 -4.08 0.67 -35.85
C GLN A 587 -3.59 1.02 -34.44
N HIS A 588 -4.48 1.01 -33.46
CA HIS A 588 -4.17 1.20 -32.05
C HIS A 588 -3.11 0.21 -31.51
N LYS A 589 -3.12 -1.07 -31.90
CA LYS A 589 -2.08 -2.04 -31.49
C LYS A 589 -0.68 -1.61 -31.90
N LYS A 590 -0.54 -0.96 -33.04
CA LYS A 590 0.76 -0.45 -33.52
C LYS A 590 1.25 0.72 -32.70
N TYR A 591 0.35 1.66 -32.33
CA TYR A 591 0.72 2.81 -31.51
C TYR A 591 1.05 2.38 -30.08
N PHE A 592 0.33 1.42 -29.50
CA PHE A 592 0.66 0.86 -28.19
C PHE A 592 1.95 0.06 -28.22
N GLY A 593 2.18 -0.74 -29.24
CA GLY A 593 3.49 -1.38 -29.45
C GLY A 593 4.61 -0.34 -29.49
N PHE A 594 4.41 0.76 -30.20
CA PHE A 594 5.37 1.86 -30.24
C PHE A 594 5.52 2.55 -28.86
N ALA A 595 4.43 2.86 -28.18
CA ALA A 595 4.47 3.45 -26.85
C ALA A 595 5.22 2.55 -25.85
N THR A 596 4.97 1.25 -25.89
CA THR A 596 5.69 0.27 -25.07
C THR A 596 7.17 0.26 -25.37
N ILE A 597 7.55 0.31 -26.66
CA ILE A 597 8.97 0.39 -27.08
C ILE A 597 9.60 1.69 -26.55
N VAL A 598 8.92 2.84 -26.69
CA VAL A 598 9.43 4.12 -26.18
C VAL A 598 9.64 4.08 -24.68
N VAL A 599 8.69 3.55 -23.93
CA VAL A 599 8.82 3.41 -22.46
C VAL A 599 9.99 2.49 -22.09
N ASN A 600 10.19 1.39 -22.82
CA ASN A 600 11.34 0.51 -22.59
C ASN A 600 12.68 1.19 -22.94
N ILE A 601 12.72 2.02 -23.98
CA ILE A 601 13.92 2.81 -24.30
C ILE A 601 14.23 3.81 -23.19
N LEU A 602 13.21 4.55 -22.73
CA LEU A 602 13.37 5.49 -21.60
C LEU A 602 13.90 4.77 -20.36
N PHE A 603 13.37 3.60 -20.08
CA PHE A 603 13.83 2.78 -18.97
C PHE A 603 15.29 2.32 -19.16
N LEU A 604 15.64 1.86 -20.33
CA LEU A 604 17.01 1.45 -20.62
C LEU A 604 17.99 2.63 -20.46
N CYS A 605 17.61 3.82 -20.89
CA CYS A 605 18.37 5.05 -20.64
C CYS A 605 18.53 5.31 -19.13
N ALA A 606 17.45 5.18 -18.36
CA ALA A 606 17.50 5.34 -16.90
C ALA A 606 18.42 4.28 -16.23
N ALA A 607 18.38 3.03 -16.70
CA ALA A 607 19.28 1.98 -16.22
C ALA A 607 20.76 2.29 -16.48
N PHE A 608 21.09 2.85 -17.66
CA PHE A 608 22.44 3.30 -17.95
C PHE A 608 22.88 4.47 -17.05
N MET A 609 21.98 5.37 -16.71
CA MET A 609 22.29 6.49 -15.80
C MET A 609 22.55 6.03 -14.36
N ARG A 610 21.98 4.88 -13.97
CA ARG A 610 22.15 4.27 -12.62
C ARG A 610 23.31 3.28 -12.55
N PHE A 611 24.15 3.17 -13.58
CA PHE A 611 25.24 2.22 -13.55
C PHE A 611 26.26 2.61 -12.45
N PRO A 612 26.57 1.73 -11.50
CA PRO A 612 27.38 2.09 -10.33
C PRO A 612 28.81 2.46 -10.76
N ALA A 613 29.30 3.55 -10.21
CA ALA A 613 30.66 4.02 -10.49
C ALA A 613 31.77 3.18 -9.83
N ASN A 614 31.42 2.33 -8.89
CA ASN A 614 32.33 1.41 -8.13
C ASN A 614 33.56 2.09 -7.48
N ASP A 615 33.51 3.40 -7.24
CA ASP A 615 34.61 4.15 -6.62
C ASP A 615 34.29 4.43 -5.14
N TYR A 616 34.28 3.37 -4.36
CA TYR A 616 33.94 3.42 -2.94
C TYR A 616 35.18 3.75 -2.11
N LYS A 617 35.33 5.01 -1.74
CA LYS A 617 36.48 5.52 -0.97
C LYS A 617 36.04 5.92 0.44
N PRO A 618 36.65 5.29 1.47
CA PRO A 618 36.45 5.76 2.84
C PRO A 618 37.08 7.16 3.04
N TYR A 619 36.50 7.95 3.96
CA TYR A 619 36.88 9.34 4.15
C TYR A 619 38.28 9.50 4.78
N HIS A 620 38.61 8.68 5.76
CA HIS A 620 39.83 8.83 6.57
C HIS A 620 40.80 7.63 6.43
N ALA A 621 41.02 7.17 5.19
CA ALA A 621 41.85 6.01 4.93
C ALA A 621 43.30 6.12 5.42
N LYS A 622 43.90 7.32 5.39
CA LYS A 622 45.27 7.56 5.83
C LYS A 622 45.45 7.30 7.33
N ASP A 623 44.45 7.64 8.11
CA ASP A 623 44.49 7.51 9.57
C ASP A 623 43.85 6.19 10.05
N ARG A 624 43.47 5.32 9.13
CA ARG A 624 42.77 4.05 9.40
C ARG A 624 41.51 4.24 10.29
N VAL A 625 40.88 5.37 10.17
CA VAL A 625 39.66 5.68 10.91
C VAL A 625 38.42 5.22 10.12
N LEU A 626 37.51 4.59 10.82
CA LEU A 626 36.18 4.22 10.35
C LEU A 626 35.12 5.06 11.08
N THR A 627 34.31 5.76 10.37
CA THR A 627 33.17 6.49 10.92
C THR A 627 31.91 5.67 10.74
N ALA A 628 31.31 5.20 11.86
CA ALA A 628 30.08 4.39 11.85
C ALA A 628 28.90 5.18 12.37
N GLY A 629 27.74 5.03 11.75
CA GLY A 629 26.50 5.66 12.18
C GLY A 629 25.33 4.68 12.28
N ILE A 630 24.41 4.93 13.20
CA ILE A 630 23.12 4.26 13.29
C ILE A 630 22.03 5.31 13.18
N TRP A 631 21.00 5.01 12.36
CA TRP A 631 19.88 5.90 12.17
C TRP A 631 18.58 5.13 11.87
N THR A 632 17.56 5.41 12.65
CA THR A 632 16.21 4.96 12.39
C THR A 632 15.55 6.00 11.50
N ILE A 633 15.20 5.63 10.25
CA ILE A 633 14.90 6.60 9.20
C ILE A 633 13.40 6.82 8.95
N HIS A 634 12.55 6.28 9.81
CA HIS A 634 11.09 6.49 9.74
C HIS A 634 10.55 6.35 8.31
N PHE A 635 10.92 5.26 7.63
CA PHE A 635 10.50 4.95 6.25
C PHE A 635 10.82 6.07 5.23
N SER A 636 11.87 6.84 5.49
CA SER A 636 12.31 7.99 4.69
C SER A 636 11.25 9.08 4.49
N LEU A 637 10.43 9.27 5.50
CA LEU A 637 9.45 10.36 5.58
C LEU A 637 9.81 11.27 6.74
N ASP A 638 9.68 12.56 6.50
CA ASP A 638 9.86 13.54 7.56
C ASP A 638 8.62 13.68 8.45
N ASN A 639 8.70 14.52 9.48
CA ASN A 639 7.61 14.70 10.45
C ASN A 639 6.30 15.24 9.84
N ASP A 640 6.38 15.84 8.65
CA ASP A 640 5.23 16.33 7.89
C ASP A 640 4.84 15.39 6.74
N MET A 641 5.37 14.17 6.74
CA MET A 641 5.13 13.12 5.74
C MET A 641 5.56 13.52 4.32
N TRP A 642 6.66 14.25 4.20
CA TRP A 642 7.36 14.48 2.94
C TRP A 642 8.53 13.53 2.79
N SER A 643 8.86 13.19 1.56
CA SER A 643 10.07 12.43 1.26
C SER A 643 11.33 13.18 1.72
N SER A 644 12.18 12.52 2.50
CA SER A 644 13.38 13.11 3.14
C SER A 644 14.69 12.50 2.67
N GLU A 645 14.70 11.62 1.68
CA GLU A 645 15.89 10.89 1.24
C GLU A 645 17.08 11.79 0.89
N TYR A 646 16.85 12.92 0.20
CA TYR A 646 17.94 13.85 -0.15
C TYR A 646 18.58 14.47 1.08
N ARG A 647 17.75 14.81 2.08
CA ARG A 647 18.28 15.36 3.36
C ARG A 647 19.03 14.30 4.16
N MET A 648 18.56 13.05 4.12
CA MET A 648 19.27 11.91 4.74
C MET A 648 20.62 11.68 4.08
N ARG A 649 20.66 11.61 2.74
CA ARG A 649 21.89 11.51 1.97
C ARG A 649 22.88 12.61 2.34
N ASP A 650 22.42 13.85 2.36
CA ASP A 650 23.26 15.01 2.64
C ASP A 650 23.84 14.96 4.05
N LEU A 651 23.04 14.58 5.06
CA LEU A 651 23.53 14.43 6.44
C LEU A 651 24.54 13.27 6.58
N ILE A 652 24.29 12.11 5.96
CA ILE A 652 25.24 10.98 5.94
C ILE A 652 26.57 11.43 5.34
N LYS A 653 26.53 12.16 4.23
CA LYS A 653 27.71 12.70 3.54
C LYS A 653 28.43 13.76 4.35
N GLU A 654 27.69 14.71 4.95
CA GLU A 654 28.22 15.78 5.77
C GLU A 654 28.91 15.27 7.04
N MET A 655 28.40 14.17 7.60
CA MET A 655 28.99 13.50 8.76
C MET A 655 30.13 12.54 8.39
N GLU A 656 30.45 12.40 7.10
CA GLU A 656 31.53 11.56 6.58
C GLU A 656 31.41 10.10 7.04
N LEU A 657 30.19 9.52 6.95
CA LEU A 657 29.96 8.15 7.39
C LEU A 657 30.52 7.15 6.38
N ASP A 658 31.36 6.24 6.87
CA ASP A 658 31.88 5.12 6.08
C ASP A 658 30.99 3.88 6.18
N VAL A 659 30.34 3.68 7.32
CA VAL A 659 29.40 2.58 7.58
C VAL A 659 28.15 3.11 8.24
N VAL A 660 26.99 2.73 7.73
CA VAL A 660 25.69 3.18 8.25
C VAL A 660 24.77 2.00 8.43
N GLY A 661 24.28 1.81 9.65
CA GLY A 661 23.12 0.99 9.94
C GLY A 661 21.85 1.84 9.76
N LEU A 662 20.94 1.40 8.90
CA LEU A 662 19.65 2.02 8.74
C LEU A 662 18.57 1.10 9.29
N LEU A 663 17.64 1.65 10.03
CA LEU A 663 16.49 0.95 10.58
C LEU A 663 15.20 1.61 10.12
N GLU A 664 14.10 0.87 10.16
CA GLU A 664 12.82 1.29 9.59
C GLU A 664 12.92 1.66 8.10
N SER A 665 13.66 0.84 7.35
CA SER A 665 13.93 1.01 5.93
C SER A 665 13.15 0.04 5.03
N ASP A 666 12.10 -0.58 5.51
CA ASP A 666 11.27 -1.57 4.81
C ASP A 666 10.44 -0.97 3.66
N LEU A 667 11.12 -0.35 2.73
CA LEU A 667 10.57 0.51 1.70
C LEU A 667 10.01 -0.25 0.49
N GLN A 668 10.39 -1.53 0.31
CA GLN A 668 9.83 -2.42 -0.71
C GLN A 668 8.55 -3.14 -0.23
N ARG A 669 7.80 -2.52 0.64
CA ARG A 669 6.46 -2.98 1.03
C ARG A 669 5.41 -2.14 0.33
N ILE A 670 4.33 -2.80 -0.07
CA ILE A 670 3.23 -2.18 -0.80
C ILE A 670 2.66 -0.94 -0.07
N ILE A 671 2.58 -0.98 1.25
CA ILE A 671 2.10 0.15 2.07
C ILE A 671 3.09 1.32 2.13
N MET A 672 4.37 1.08 1.85
CA MET A 672 5.41 2.11 1.76
C MET A 672 5.68 2.51 0.30
N GLY A 673 4.78 2.14 -0.62
CA GLY A 673 4.86 2.47 -2.03
C GLY A 673 5.90 1.69 -2.81
N ASN A 674 6.49 0.62 -2.24
CA ASN A 674 7.59 -0.13 -2.85
C ASN A 674 8.70 0.82 -3.32
N ARG A 675 9.24 1.63 -2.40
CA ARG A 675 10.32 2.58 -2.68
C ARG A 675 11.68 1.90 -2.59
N ASP A 676 12.70 2.53 -3.10
CA ASP A 676 14.06 1.99 -3.24
C ASP A 676 15.10 2.93 -2.58
N THR A 677 14.75 3.47 -1.39
CA THR A 677 15.54 4.52 -0.73
C THR A 677 16.92 4.03 -0.28
N THR A 678 17.00 2.81 0.26
CA THR A 678 18.30 2.28 0.71
C THR A 678 19.26 2.12 -0.47
N GLN A 679 18.78 1.63 -1.61
CA GLN A 679 19.57 1.54 -2.83
C GLN A 679 19.94 2.92 -3.39
N PHE A 680 19.02 3.89 -3.32
CA PHE A 680 19.30 5.28 -3.69
C PHE A 680 20.46 5.85 -2.87
N LEU A 681 20.41 5.69 -1.55
CA LEU A 681 21.48 6.17 -0.66
C LEU A 681 22.81 5.48 -0.98
N ALA A 682 22.79 4.16 -1.21
CA ALA A 682 23.97 3.39 -1.54
C ALA A 682 24.61 3.85 -2.87
N GLU A 683 23.81 4.06 -3.91
CA GLU A 683 24.30 4.51 -5.22
C GLU A 683 24.84 5.93 -5.18
N ASP A 684 24.11 6.86 -4.54
CA ASP A 684 24.46 8.28 -4.53
C ASP A 684 25.66 8.59 -3.61
N LEU A 685 25.79 7.84 -2.51
CA LEU A 685 26.92 7.97 -1.58
C LEU A 685 28.13 7.12 -2.00
N GLY A 686 27.99 6.24 -2.98
CA GLY A 686 29.04 5.29 -3.38
C GLY A 686 29.37 4.28 -2.27
N MET A 687 28.39 3.44 -1.91
CA MET A 687 28.50 2.45 -0.83
C MET A 687 28.02 1.08 -1.29
N TYR A 688 28.63 0.02 -0.75
CA TYR A 688 28.05 -1.31 -0.79
C TYR A 688 26.77 -1.33 0.06
N VAL A 689 25.82 -2.17 -0.31
CA VAL A 689 24.55 -2.29 0.41
C VAL A 689 24.24 -3.74 0.72
N ASP A 690 23.76 -4.00 1.93
CA ASP A 690 23.14 -5.26 2.32
C ASP A 690 21.79 -4.98 2.96
N TYR A 691 20.80 -5.79 2.59
CA TYR A 691 19.44 -5.68 3.07
C TYR A 691 19.18 -6.74 4.11
N GLY A 692 18.66 -6.33 5.25
CA GLY A 692 18.33 -7.23 6.32
C GLY A 692 17.16 -8.16 5.96
N PRO A 693 16.99 -9.20 6.75
CA PRO A 693 15.93 -10.15 6.55
C PRO A 693 14.58 -9.52 6.82
N GLY A 694 13.57 -10.00 6.11
CA GLY A 694 12.19 -9.80 6.47
C GLY A 694 11.52 -11.16 6.65
N PRO A 695 10.45 -11.23 7.44
CA PRO A 695 9.70 -12.47 7.53
C PRO A 695 9.20 -12.86 6.15
N ASN A 696 9.57 -14.06 5.71
CA ASN A 696 9.01 -14.72 4.54
C ASN A 696 8.85 -13.84 3.29
N LYS A 697 9.99 -13.42 2.70
CA LYS A 697 10.05 -12.61 1.47
C LYS A 697 9.66 -11.13 1.64
N HIS A 698 9.74 -10.59 2.82
CA HIS A 698 9.63 -9.16 3.07
C HIS A 698 10.94 -8.58 3.61
N THR A 699 11.14 -7.29 3.41
CA THR A 699 12.11 -6.53 4.17
C THR A 699 11.47 -6.04 5.46
N TRP A 700 12.24 -6.03 6.52
CA TRP A 700 11.80 -5.50 7.80
C TRP A 700 12.85 -4.60 8.40
N GLY A 701 13.08 -3.48 7.77
CA GLY A 701 13.68 -2.31 8.34
C GLY A 701 15.18 -2.26 8.58
N ALA A 702 15.91 -3.35 8.60
CA ALA A 702 17.35 -3.31 8.80
C ALA A 702 18.13 -3.29 7.48
N ALA A 703 19.06 -2.36 7.34
CA ALA A 703 19.95 -2.29 6.19
C ALA A 703 21.35 -1.83 6.61
N LEU A 704 22.35 -2.27 5.86
CA LEU A 704 23.76 -1.88 6.05
C LEU A 704 24.28 -1.21 4.79
N LEU A 705 24.81 0.00 4.93
CA LEU A 705 25.59 0.68 3.91
C LEU A 705 27.04 0.72 4.32
N SER A 706 27.96 0.46 3.40
CA SER A 706 29.40 0.45 3.68
C SER A 706 30.24 0.93 2.50
N LYS A 707 31.22 1.80 2.77
CA LYS A 707 32.30 2.12 1.82
C LYS A 707 33.38 1.01 1.73
N PHE A 708 33.34 0.10 2.67
CA PHE A 708 34.24 -1.06 2.69
C PHE A 708 33.55 -2.27 2.07
N PRO A 709 34.30 -3.17 1.41
CA PRO A 709 33.78 -4.40 0.86
C PRO A 709 33.10 -5.25 1.93
N ILE A 710 31.86 -5.69 1.68
CA ILE A 710 31.20 -6.69 2.50
C ILE A 710 31.66 -8.06 2.02
N VAL A 711 32.42 -8.77 2.84
CA VAL A 711 32.99 -10.08 2.51
C VAL A 711 31.95 -11.18 2.68
N GLU A 712 31.22 -11.12 3.79
CA GLU A 712 30.18 -12.08 4.14
C GLU A 712 29.08 -11.35 4.91
N SER A 713 27.84 -11.79 4.72
CA SER A 713 26.74 -11.37 5.58
C SER A 713 25.82 -12.55 5.88
N LYS A 714 25.29 -12.56 7.11
CA LYS A 714 24.29 -13.50 7.60
C LYS A 714 23.11 -12.73 8.14
N HIS A 715 21.93 -13.15 7.72
CA HIS A 715 20.69 -12.53 8.13
C HIS A 715 20.01 -13.40 9.20
N HIS A 716 19.55 -12.75 10.26
CA HIS A 716 18.89 -13.40 11.39
C HIS A 716 17.52 -12.80 11.63
N LEU A 717 16.52 -13.66 11.83
CA LEU A 717 15.25 -13.29 12.44
C LEU A 717 15.31 -13.78 13.87
N LEU A 718 15.31 -12.86 14.82
CA LEU A 718 15.56 -13.16 16.22
C LEU A 718 14.30 -13.73 16.90
N PRO A 719 14.44 -14.48 17.99
CA PRO A 719 13.31 -15.03 18.71
C PRO A 719 12.32 -13.93 19.11
N SER A 720 11.11 -14.03 18.62
CA SER A 720 10.02 -13.08 18.87
C SER A 720 8.70 -13.82 18.97
N PRO A 721 8.43 -14.53 20.07
CA PRO A 721 7.25 -15.39 20.19
C PRO A 721 5.94 -14.63 20.22
N VAL A 722 5.92 -13.36 20.61
CA VAL A 722 4.71 -12.56 20.80
C VAL A 722 4.54 -11.51 19.71
N GLY A 723 5.56 -10.68 19.51
CA GLY A 723 5.53 -9.52 18.62
C GLY A 723 6.07 -9.80 17.23
N GLU A 724 6.56 -8.76 16.60
CA GLU A 724 7.17 -8.80 15.28
C GLU A 724 8.54 -9.50 15.34
N LEU A 725 8.87 -10.22 14.25
CA LEU A 725 10.18 -10.84 14.12
C LEU A 725 11.26 -9.77 13.95
N ALA A 726 12.12 -9.64 14.95
CA ALA A 726 13.19 -8.64 14.95
C ALA A 726 14.31 -9.05 13.99
N PRO A 727 14.66 -8.19 13.00
CA PRO A 727 15.73 -8.48 12.05
C PRO A 727 17.09 -8.12 12.60
N ALA A 728 18.09 -8.91 12.24
CA ALA A 728 19.49 -8.56 12.47
C ALA A 728 20.37 -8.95 11.27
N ILE A 729 21.30 -8.07 10.92
CA ILE A 729 22.37 -8.32 9.96
C ILE A 729 23.63 -8.57 10.76
N HIS A 730 24.36 -9.65 10.48
CA HIS A 730 25.74 -9.87 10.88
C HIS A 730 26.60 -9.89 9.62
N ALA A 731 27.33 -8.83 9.38
CA ALA A 731 28.19 -8.68 8.22
C ALA A 731 29.67 -8.62 8.64
N THR A 732 30.54 -9.14 7.79
CA THR A 732 31.99 -9.00 7.92
C THR A 732 32.49 -8.05 6.82
N LEU A 733 33.15 -6.98 7.21
CA LEU A 733 33.74 -5.99 6.32
C LEU A 733 35.27 -6.17 6.23
N ASP A 734 35.83 -5.92 5.05
CA ASP A 734 37.26 -5.74 4.89
C ASP A 734 37.62 -4.27 5.08
N VAL A 735 38.06 -3.91 6.29
CA VAL A 735 38.34 -2.52 6.66
C VAL A 735 39.86 -2.32 6.70
N TYR A 736 40.40 -1.76 5.67
CA TYR A 736 41.87 -1.53 5.51
C TYR A 736 42.71 -2.80 5.62
N GLY A 737 42.18 -3.95 5.17
CA GLY A 737 42.83 -5.24 5.24
C GLY A 737 42.58 -6.04 6.51
N GLU A 738 41.84 -5.49 7.47
CA GLU A 738 41.39 -6.19 8.67
C GLU A 738 39.91 -6.56 8.58
N LEU A 739 39.57 -7.76 9.01
CA LEU A 739 38.15 -8.21 9.03
C LEU A 739 37.46 -7.72 10.29
N VAL A 740 36.45 -6.91 10.12
CA VAL A 740 35.64 -6.32 11.18
C VAL A 740 34.19 -6.78 11.06
N ASP A 741 33.60 -7.27 12.14
CA ASP A 741 32.21 -7.68 12.16
C ASP A 741 31.30 -6.51 12.53
N VAL A 742 30.20 -6.39 11.78
CA VAL A 742 29.18 -5.35 11.99
C VAL A 742 27.84 -6.04 12.24
N PHE A 743 27.19 -5.63 13.31
CA PHE A 743 25.83 -6.05 13.61
C PHE A 743 24.89 -4.87 13.42
N VAL A 744 23.80 -5.05 12.67
CA VAL A 744 22.72 -4.06 12.55
C VAL A 744 21.45 -4.72 13.06
N PHE A 745 20.78 -4.11 14.03
CA PHE A 745 19.67 -4.74 14.72
C PHE A 745 18.57 -3.76 15.11
N HIS A 746 17.33 -4.15 14.92
CA HIS A 746 16.15 -3.47 15.44
C HIS A 746 15.46 -4.37 16.48
N SER A 747 15.37 -3.91 17.72
CA SER A 747 14.69 -4.63 18.79
C SER A 747 13.18 -4.67 18.58
N GLY A 748 12.52 -5.66 19.16
CA GLY A 748 11.08 -5.75 19.26
C GLY A 748 10.46 -4.57 20.01
N GLN A 749 9.14 -4.45 19.93
CA GLN A 749 8.38 -3.33 20.48
C GLN A 749 8.44 -3.25 22.01
N GLU A 750 8.19 -2.04 22.53
CA GLU A 750 8.20 -1.78 23.98
C GLU A 750 7.21 -2.66 24.74
N GLU A 751 6.08 -2.98 24.14
CA GLU A 751 5.02 -3.80 24.73
C GLU A 751 5.37 -5.29 24.83
N ASP A 752 6.43 -5.76 24.18
CA ASP A 752 6.82 -7.17 24.11
C ASP A 752 8.14 -7.44 24.86
N PRO A 753 8.16 -7.36 26.21
CA PRO A 753 9.40 -7.46 27.01
C PRO A 753 10.07 -8.82 26.90
N GLU A 754 9.31 -9.91 26.71
CA GLU A 754 9.87 -11.26 26.57
C GLU A 754 10.61 -11.41 25.24
N ASP A 755 10.06 -10.87 24.16
CA ASP A 755 10.73 -10.88 22.87
C ASP A 755 12.06 -10.14 22.96
N ARG A 756 12.07 -8.92 23.53
CA ARG A 756 13.28 -8.13 23.71
C ARG A 756 14.33 -8.84 24.60
N ARG A 757 13.90 -9.55 25.62
CA ARG A 757 14.79 -10.36 26.47
C ARG A 757 15.48 -11.47 25.66
N LEU A 758 14.70 -12.28 24.93
CA LEU A 758 15.21 -13.37 24.10
C LEU A 758 16.12 -12.86 22.98
N GLN A 759 15.77 -11.74 22.36
CA GLN A 759 16.58 -11.07 21.34
C GLN A 759 17.92 -10.61 21.90
N SER A 760 17.91 -9.98 23.08
CA SER A 760 19.15 -9.53 23.74
C SER A 760 20.08 -10.69 24.07
N GLU A 761 19.54 -11.81 24.56
CA GLU A 761 20.31 -13.01 24.88
C GLU A 761 20.93 -13.66 23.63
N TYR A 762 20.15 -13.73 22.54
CA TYR A 762 20.63 -14.24 21.26
C TYR A 762 21.75 -13.40 20.69
N LEU A 763 21.59 -12.07 20.66
CA LEU A 763 22.62 -11.15 20.16
C LEU A 763 23.86 -11.14 21.04
N ALA A 764 23.71 -11.17 22.36
CA ALA A 764 24.86 -11.25 23.25
C ALA A 764 25.69 -12.50 22.95
N GLN A 765 25.05 -13.64 22.70
CA GLN A 765 25.74 -14.87 22.32
C GLN A 765 26.38 -14.75 20.92
N LEU A 766 25.69 -14.17 19.95
CA LEU A 766 26.18 -14.00 18.59
C LEU A 766 27.41 -13.08 18.57
N MET A 767 27.34 -11.92 19.21
CA MET A 767 28.44 -10.99 19.34
C MET A 767 29.63 -11.58 20.12
N GLY A 768 29.38 -12.35 21.18
CA GLY A 768 30.40 -13.04 21.94
C GLY A 768 31.14 -14.13 21.17
N SER A 769 30.49 -14.74 20.17
CA SER A 769 31.04 -15.85 19.40
C SER A 769 32.13 -15.40 18.39
N THR A 770 32.15 -14.14 17.98
CA THR A 770 33.17 -13.66 17.05
C THR A 770 34.47 -13.28 17.76
N PRO A 771 35.64 -13.76 17.28
CA PRO A 771 36.93 -13.35 17.78
C PRO A 771 37.42 -12.01 17.22
N ARG A 772 36.75 -11.47 16.18
CA ARG A 772 37.15 -10.27 15.43
C ARG A 772 36.81 -8.98 16.18
N PRO A 773 37.47 -7.87 15.83
CA PRO A 773 36.94 -6.53 16.14
C PRO A 773 35.52 -6.41 15.65
N ALA A 774 34.65 -5.79 16.45
CA ALA A 774 33.24 -5.70 16.08
C ALA A 774 32.58 -4.46 16.63
N PHE A 775 31.50 -4.04 15.97
CA PHE A 775 30.59 -3.03 16.49
C PHE A 775 29.13 -3.36 16.15
N LEU A 776 28.21 -2.91 17.02
CA LEU A 776 26.77 -3.02 16.87
C LEU A 776 26.19 -1.65 16.58
N LEU A 777 25.31 -1.57 15.61
CA LEU A 777 24.48 -0.43 15.24
C LEU A 777 23.03 -0.81 15.45
N SER A 778 22.36 -0.22 16.44
CA SER A 778 21.08 -0.80 16.88
C SER A 778 20.09 0.19 17.47
N TYR A 779 18.82 -0.28 17.50
CA TYR A 779 17.70 0.32 18.21
C TYR A 779 17.30 -0.67 19.32
N LEU A 780 17.53 -0.35 20.59
CA LEU A 780 17.47 -1.34 21.68
C LEU A 780 16.24 -1.23 22.59
N VAL A 781 15.48 -0.15 22.53
CA VAL A 781 14.28 0.09 23.38
C VAL A 781 14.59 -0.13 24.85
N THR A 782 15.65 0.48 25.35
CA THR A 782 16.09 0.40 26.76
C THR A 782 16.89 1.64 27.11
N LYS A 783 16.92 1.98 28.42
CA LYS A 783 17.81 3.03 28.91
C LYS A 783 19.20 2.48 29.21
N PRO A 784 20.22 3.33 29.18
CA PRO A 784 21.57 2.95 29.62
C PRO A 784 21.55 2.45 31.05
N LEU A 785 22.32 1.41 31.33
CA LEU A 785 22.48 0.77 32.63
C LEU A 785 21.23 0.08 33.20
N GLU A 786 20.15 0.01 32.44
CA GLU A 786 18.87 -0.62 32.86
C GLU A 786 18.51 -1.80 31.97
N GLY A 787 17.77 -2.76 32.52
CA GLY A 787 17.12 -3.85 31.78
C GLY A 787 18.03 -4.62 30.82
N ASN A 788 17.56 -4.79 29.59
CA ASN A 788 18.27 -5.55 28.56
C ASN A 788 19.58 -4.90 28.08
N TYR A 789 19.79 -3.62 28.35
CA TYR A 789 21.09 -2.97 28.11
C TYR A 789 22.23 -3.77 28.75
N ASN A 790 22.04 -4.21 30.00
CA ASN A 790 23.07 -4.98 30.71
C ASN A 790 23.39 -6.33 30.04
N THR A 791 22.45 -6.91 29.30
CA THR A 791 22.69 -8.12 28.51
C THR A 791 23.58 -7.82 27.30
N TYR A 792 23.34 -6.71 26.62
CA TYR A 792 24.11 -6.32 25.44
C TYR A 792 25.58 -5.95 25.78
N VAL A 793 25.82 -5.40 26.96
CA VAL A 793 27.20 -5.04 27.43
C VAL A 793 27.77 -6.04 28.43
N SER A 794 27.21 -7.25 28.50
CA SER A 794 27.67 -8.29 29.40
C SER A 794 29.00 -8.90 28.98
N GLU A 795 29.66 -9.59 29.91
CA GLU A 795 30.86 -10.41 29.62
C GLU A 795 30.57 -11.44 28.50
N LYS A 796 29.35 -11.95 28.41
CA LYS A 796 28.94 -12.90 27.37
C LYS A 796 29.02 -12.29 25.95
N SER A 797 28.69 -11.02 25.81
CA SER A 797 28.77 -10.29 24.53
C SER A 797 30.20 -9.80 24.25
N GLY A 798 30.92 -9.43 25.28
CA GLY A 798 32.22 -8.76 25.21
C GLY A 798 32.15 -7.34 24.65
N MET A 799 30.93 -6.76 24.55
CA MET A 799 30.75 -5.43 23.96
C MET A 799 30.80 -4.32 25.02
N HIS A 800 31.28 -3.16 24.59
CA HIS A 800 31.34 -1.94 25.40
C HIS A 800 30.45 -0.87 24.76
N ASP A 801 29.81 -0.07 25.61
CA ASP A 801 29.05 1.09 25.13
C ASP A 801 29.99 2.16 24.57
N VAL A 802 29.55 2.83 23.51
CA VAL A 802 30.29 3.96 22.92
C VAL A 802 30.48 5.10 23.92
N ASP A 803 29.52 5.38 24.77
CA ASP A 803 29.60 6.31 25.90
C ASP A 803 28.58 5.99 26.99
N PRO A 804 28.97 5.26 28.04
CA PRO A 804 28.07 4.92 29.15
C PRO A 804 27.58 6.14 29.97
N THR A 805 28.19 7.31 29.78
CA THR A 805 27.80 8.56 30.47
C THR A 805 26.69 9.31 29.72
N ASP A 806 26.29 8.85 28.55
CA ASP A 806 25.18 9.38 27.76
C ASP A 806 23.88 8.68 28.20
N TRP A 807 23.31 9.14 29.28
CA TRP A 807 22.24 8.49 30.03
C TRP A 807 20.83 8.71 29.49
N ASP A 808 20.62 9.70 28.63
CA ASP A 808 19.28 10.05 28.12
C ASP A 808 18.88 9.34 26.83
N ARG A 809 19.68 8.38 26.38
CA ARG A 809 19.37 7.51 25.23
C ARG A 809 18.23 6.55 25.56
N TRP A 810 17.41 6.29 24.58
CA TRP A 810 16.32 5.33 24.66
C TRP A 810 16.36 4.31 23.52
N CYS A 811 16.74 4.72 22.33
CA CYS A 811 16.56 3.97 21.09
C CYS A 811 17.91 3.52 20.51
N GLU A 812 18.64 4.44 19.92
CA GLU A 812 19.87 4.16 19.19
C GLU A 812 21.05 3.91 20.13
N TYR A 813 21.81 2.90 19.75
CA TYR A 813 23.04 2.52 20.46
C TYR A 813 24.13 2.08 19.50
N ILE A 814 25.37 2.47 19.80
CA ILE A 814 26.58 1.94 19.21
C ILE A 814 27.36 1.23 20.32
N LEU A 815 27.57 -0.07 20.14
CA LEU A 815 28.46 -0.85 21.02
C LEU A 815 29.65 -1.35 20.21
N PHE A 816 30.78 -1.59 20.86
CA PHE A 816 32.00 -2.01 20.19
C PHE A 816 32.87 -2.95 21.05
N LYS A 817 33.72 -3.72 20.40
CA LYS A 817 34.79 -4.49 21.05
C LYS A 817 36.02 -4.55 20.16
N LYS A 818 37.22 -4.63 20.77
CA LYS A 818 38.48 -4.78 20.09
C LYS A 818 38.80 -3.68 19.05
N LEU A 819 38.23 -2.50 19.27
CA LEU A 819 38.42 -1.30 18.47
C LEU A 819 38.83 -0.14 19.38
N LYS A 820 39.65 0.77 18.86
CA LYS A 820 39.94 2.02 19.57
C LYS A 820 38.91 3.06 19.21
N ARG A 821 37.95 3.34 20.11
CA ARG A 821 37.00 4.45 19.95
C ARG A 821 37.71 5.77 20.20
N VAL A 822 37.59 6.71 19.28
CA VAL A 822 38.21 8.02 19.36
C VAL A 822 37.22 9.18 19.36
N GLY A 823 35.98 8.95 18.92
CA GLY A 823 34.96 10.00 18.92
C GLY A 823 33.53 9.45 18.99
N TYR A 824 32.65 10.25 19.55
CA TYR A 824 31.19 9.99 19.60
C TYR A 824 30.41 11.28 19.47
N ALA A 825 29.36 11.26 18.69
CA ALA A 825 28.46 12.38 18.48
C ALA A 825 27.01 11.93 18.32
N ARG A 826 26.07 12.72 18.80
CA ARG A 826 24.65 12.60 18.52
C ARG A 826 24.21 13.80 17.69
N VAL A 827 23.63 13.54 16.53
CA VAL A 827 23.20 14.57 15.60
C VAL A 827 21.69 14.67 15.66
N SER A 828 21.16 15.84 15.94
CA SER A 828 19.74 16.08 16.04
C SER A 828 19.02 15.71 14.74
N ARG A 829 17.86 15.06 14.88
CA ARG A 829 16.95 14.74 13.78
C ARG A 829 16.46 15.95 12.98
N SER A 830 16.44 17.15 13.58
CA SER A 830 15.76 18.32 13.01
C SER A 830 14.31 17.95 12.62
N THR A 831 13.97 18.10 11.33
CA THR A 831 12.70 17.64 10.75
C THR A 831 12.87 16.46 9.80
N ILE A 832 14.09 15.89 9.69
CA ILE A 832 14.41 14.86 8.67
C ILE A 832 13.71 13.53 8.97
N THR A 833 13.71 13.18 10.27
CA THR A 833 13.07 11.96 10.79
C THR A 833 12.72 12.19 12.27
N ASP A 834 12.12 11.23 12.92
CA ASP A 834 11.71 11.29 14.34
C ASP A 834 12.79 10.86 15.32
N THR A 835 13.92 10.32 14.85
CA THR A 835 15.06 9.93 15.68
C THR A 835 16.32 10.70 15.32
N GLU A 836 17.34 10.60 16.16
CA GLU A 836 18.65 11.21 15.98
C GLU A 836 19.64 10.26 15.36
N LEU A 837 20.59 10.77 14.59
CA LEU A 837 21.71 10.01 14.08
C LEU A 837 22.81 9.92 15.15
N GLN A 838 23.21 8.72 15.55
CA GLN A 838 24.39 8.53 16.40
C GLN A 838 25.59 8.12 15.55
N VAL A 839 26.74 8.70 15.86
CA VAL A 839 27.98 8.53 15.09
C VAL A 839 29.15 8.24 16.02
N ALA A 840 29.91 7.20 15.69
CA ALA A 840 31.16 6.88 16.38
C ALA A 840 32.31 6.81 15.40
N LYS A 841 33.52 7.22 15.86
CA LYS A 841 34.79 7.06 15.13
C LYS A 841 35.65 6.02 15.81
N PHE A 842 36.16 5.08 15.02
CA PHE A 842 37.02 4.00 15.47
C PHE A 842 38.31 3.97 14.69
N VAL A 843 39.45 3.81 15.36
CA VAL A 843 40.71 3.47 14.72
C VAL A 843 40.82 1.94 14.64
N ILE A 844 41.11 1.45 13.46
CA ILE A 844 41.18 0.01 13.17
C ILE A 844 42.56 -0.51 13.56
N PRO A 845 42.69 -1.55 14.41
CA PRO A 845 43.96 -2.14 14.80
C PRO A 845 44.70 -2.68 13.59
N ASN A 846 46.05 -2.68 13.66
CA ASN A 846 46.90 -3.21 12.59
C ASN A 846 47.11 -4.72 12.69
N SER A 847 46.68 -5.33 13.78
CA SER A 847 46.89 -6.76 14.01
C SER A 847 45.90 -7.31 15.05
N ALA A 848 45.71 -8.62 15.04
CA ALA A 848 44.90 -9.30 16.06
C ALA A 848 45.49 -9.15 17.49
N ALA A 849 46.82 -9.00 17.63
CA ALA A 849 47.46 -8.76 18.91
C ALA A 849 47.10 -7.37 19.46
N GLU A 850 47.13 -6.35 18.64
CA GLU A 850 46.69 -5.00 19.00
C GLU A 850 45.23 -4.98 19.37
N ALA A 851 44.37 -5.66 18.59
CA ALA A 851 42.96 -5.82 18.88
C ALA A 851 42.69 -6.45 20.26
N GLN A 852 43.47 -7.47 20.62
CA GLN A 852 43.36 -8.12 21.93
C GLN A 852 43.85 -7.20 23.06
N GLN A 853 44.88 -6.38 22.83
CA GLN A 853 45.35 -5.40 23.81
C GLN A 853 44.29 -4.32 24.07
N LEU A 854 43.58 -3.84 23.03
CA LEU A 854 42.52 -2.88 23.16
C LEU A 854 41.34 -3.39 24.02
N ASP A 855 41.09 -4.67 23.97
CA ASP A 855 40.00 -5.29 24.77
C ASP A 855 40.35 -5.40 26.26
N SER A 856 41.64 -5.45 26.56
CA SER A 856 42.17 -5.54 27.94
C SER A 856 42.26 -4.18 28.65
N VAL A 857 42.03 -3.08 27.96
CA VAL A 857 42.05 -1.72 28.55
C VAL A 857 40.96 -1.56 29.58
N SER A 858 41.28 -0.96 30.72
CA SER A 858 40.31 -0.74 31.79
C SER A 858 39.14 0.16 31.34
N ALA A 859 37.97 0.00 31.95
CA ALA A 859 36.81 0.83 31.64
C ALA A 859 37.06 2.33 31.91
N GLU A 860 37.87 2.62 32.94
CA GLU A 860 38.26 3.99 33.28
C GLU A 860 39.11 4.64 32.18
N GLU A 861 40.14 3.93 31.72
CA GLU A 861 40.99 4.40 30.65
C GLU A 861 40.27 4.49 29.31
N ARG A 862 39.45 3.47 28.97
CA ARG A 862 38.63 3.43 27.76
C ARG A 862 37.68 4.61 27.69
N ASN A 863 37.07 5.05 28.79
CA ASN A 863 36.09 6.13 28.85
C ASN A 863 36.67 7.48 29.18
N ARG A 864 38.01 7.60 29.22
CA ARG A 864 38.71 8.85 29.49
C ARG A 864 38.49 9.82 28.33
N ARG A 865 37.78 10.93 28.62
CA ARG A 865 37.58 12.01 27.65
C ARG A 865 38.81 12.88 27.50
N VAL A 866 39.01 13.32 26.26
CA VAL A 866 40.10 14.25 25.89
C VAL A 866 39.50 15.45 25.15
N GLN A 867 40.25 16.56 25.14
CA GLN A 867 39.85 17.74 24.37
C GLN A 867 40.13 17.53 22.89
N GLU A 868 39.32 18.15 22.04
CA GLU A 868 39.50 18.04 20.58
C GLU A 868 40.88 18.46 20.11
N SER A 869 41.47 19.45 20.75
CA SER A 869 42.83 19.89 20.45
C SER A 869 43.91 18.82 20.66
N GLU A 870 43.62 17.82 21.51
CA GLU A 870 44.52 16.70 21.81
C GLU A 870 44.37 15.56 20.79
N VAL A 871 43.33 15.60 19.94
CA VAL A 871 43.02 14.56 18.97
C VAL A 871 43.61 14.92 17.60
N PRO A 872 44.27 13.98 16.88
CA PRO A 872 44.74 14.20 15.52
C PRO A 872 43.64 14.75 14.60
N GLU A 873 43.99 15.58 13.64
CA GLU A 873 43.03 16.25 12.76
C GLU A 873 42.14 15.24 11.99
N GLY A 874 42.70 14.15 11.49
CA GLY A 874 41.98 13.11 10.78
C GLY A 874 41.01 12.29 11.66
N TRP A 875 41.07 12.43 12.98
CA TRP A 875 40.15 11.77 13.91
C TRP A 875 38.98 12.68 14.32
N ARG A 876 39.08 13.97 14.03
CA ARG A 876 38.05 14.94 14.42
C ARG A 876 36.77 14.79 13.59
N PHE A 877 35.63 15.17 14.16
CA PHE A 877 34.41 15.31 13.41
C PHE A 877 34.47 16.50 12.46
N PRO A 878 33.72 16.49 11.36
CA PRO A 878 33.65 17.61 10.43
C PRO A 878 33.24 18.91 11.08
N ALA A 879 33.70 20.03 10.50
CA ALA A 879 33.45 21.40 11.02
C ALA A 879 31.93 21.74 11.06
N ILE A 880 31.07 20.98 10.39
CA ILE A 880 29.61 21.09 10.47
C ILE A 880 29.07 21.00 11.90
N PHE A 881 29.81 20.35 12.81
CA PHE A 881 29.47 20.33 14.22
C PHE A 881 29.60 21.70 14.91
N ARG A 882 30.25 22.67 14.27
CA ARG A 882 30.64 23.93 14.88
C ARG A 882 29.91 25.10 14.29
N GLY A 883 28.60 25.06 14.28
CA GLY A 883 27.81 26.25 14.22
C GLY A 883 27.82 27.02 12.92
N GLN A 884 27.58 26.38 11.76
CA GLN A 884 27.31 27.12 10.51
C GLN A 884 25.92 26.85 9.95
N GLY A 885 24.94 26.66 10.78
CA GLY A 885 23.56 26.56 10.41
C GLY A 885 22.75 27.83 10.69
N VAL A 886 21.48 27.81 10.46
CA VAL A 886 20.58 28.90 10.86
C VAL A 886 20.69 29.11 12.38
N ARG A 887 21.14 30.28 12.81
CA ARG A 887 21.39 30.67 14.22
C ARG A 887 22.51 29.84 14.88
N ASP A 888 23.53 29.42 14.14
CA ASP A 888 24.62 28.59 14.64
C ASP A 888 24.18 27.27 15.30
N HIS A 889 22.91 26.86 15.07
CA HIS A 889 22.41 25.55 15.49
C HIS A 889 22.43 24.59 14.30
N ARG A 890 23.40 23.72 14.28
CA ARG A 890 23.32 22.54 13.41
C ARG A 890 23.06 21.29 14.23
N TYR A 891 22.51 20.33 13.58
CA TYR A 891 22.13 18.98 13.92
C TYR A 891 22.98 18.28 15.00
N HIS A 892 23.14 18.85 16.19
CA HIS A 892 23.84 18.20 17.30
C HIS A 892 22.93 18.15 18.54
N VAL A 893 23.03 17.06 19.28
CA VAL A 893 22.36 16.92 20.60
C VAL A 893 23.28 17.39 21.70
N PHE A 894 24.60 17.21 21.52
CA PHE A 894 25.62 17.80 22.40
C PHE A 894 26.07 19.15 21.88
N ASP A 895 26.56 20.01 22.77
CA ASP A 895 27.19 21.27 22.36
C ASP A 895 28.50 21.03 21.59
N GLU A 896 29.19 19.95 21.91
CA GLU A 896 30.43 19.54 21.27
C GLU A 896 30.50 18.01 21.10
N PRO A 897 31.16 17.52 20.04
CA PRO A 897 31.47 16.08 19.93
C PRO A 897 32.32 15.62 21.12
N ARG A 898 32.14 14.37 21.52
CA ARG A 898 32.93 13.75 22.60
C ARG A 898 34.10 12.98 22.02
N TYR A 899 35.29 13.28 22.50
CA TYR A 899 36.52 12.59 22.09
C TYR A 899 37.10 11.78 23.25
N PHE A 900 37.83 10.73 22.91
CA PHE A 900 38.36 9.75 23.86
C PHE A 900 39.82 9.41 23.51
N ASN A 901 40.57 9.02 24.55
CA ASN A 901 41.97 8.69 24.39
C ASN A 901 42.20 7.36 23.63
#